data_ca6dfc368cc2de09e5dd332754df28de
#
_entry.id   ca6dfc368cc2de09e5dd332754df28de
#
_cell.length_a   1.000
_cell.length_b   1.000
_cell.length_c   1.000
_cell.angle_alpha   90.00
_cell.angle_beta   90.00
_cell.angle_gamma   90.00
#
_symmetry.space_group_name_H-M   'P 1'
#
loop_
_entity.id
_entity.type
_entity.pdbx_description
1 polymer ?
#
loop_
_entity_poly.entity_id
_entity_poly.type
_entity_poly.pdbx_seq_one_letter_code
_entity_poly.pdbx_strand_id
1 'polypeptide(L)'
;MKENSFKRNRKAMMALLLCTGFIVTQPISVMAEEIMIFAQTTQQQKQSVSGVIKDATGEPVIGASVLEKGTTNGTITDFDGRFTLNVIPGTTLIISYIGYKTVEMKTVAGQPINLTLTEDSEMLEEVVVVGYGTMRKKDLTGSVVQINPSKIADQNPTSVQDVLRGTPGLQIGYDASAKGSDASILLRGQNSLGTNASPMIVLDGMAFYGELSEINPDDIAQIDVLKDASSAAIYGAKAAAGVIIITTKKGKEGKPVINVGANLSVSRKSDYRDYFDAAGYLKFHQDWRKMYYTYGQGEDGLYDYYQAKDGSGNLLYPAGYYDDPRTLTEGEQKAWASNIGVSGIGLSEGESMLGLFARRLEFNNSPMMMENFLNGRMVDWNDATFRTGFNQDYNASISGATERVNYYFSLGYINNEGAVQGNEYNAFRSNMKINAKITDWLEVGANVNFQDRSDGDIQVSLGSNYWDNNMLRNSPYASMYDNNGNYEQYPMSGLPTNGGYNYYFDRQYYDLEKGYTVLNTIFNAKITLPAGFSYQFNIAPRYQWFYDRYWMSADLPNASAADRGVNRGWSKNFDWNLNNTITWDKIFGEHHFTAILVQEAEEHRYWSDNVNARNITPSDALGFHYTQGANKTQSGFSTNDTHYTAASYLGRLFYSFKDRYMFTGTFRRDGYSGFGSNNPWGNFGSVGLSWVFSEENFMSDAHDWMDMGKLRLSWGTNGNREFGDVYSTLSNLSLAGGSMVYYQNGNSNVVNPLYMSRLAAPNLEWEKTKAWNIGLDFSFLNGRLTANMDYYLKKTTDMIMSQRLPSFSGFGSIMANLGEVQNQGFEIALNSTNIQNRNFIWNTSVGFSINKN
;
A
#
# COMPACT_ATOMS: atom_id res chain seq x y z
N MET A 1 1.99 35.32 -0.27
CA MET A 1 2.32 34.44 -1.41
C MET A 1 3.80 34.34 -1.82
N LYS A 2 4.70 35.24 -1.49
CA LYS A 2 6.12 35.15 -1.90
C LYS A 2 7.09 34.60 -0.84
N GLU A 3 6.67 34.44 0.40
CA GLU A 3 7.54 33.95 1.50
C GLU A 3 7.58 32.42 1.66
N ASN A 4 6.56 31.71 1.25
CA ASN A 4 6.51 30.24 1.40
C ASN A 4 7.45 29.48 0.44
N SER A 5 7.81 30.06 -0.69
CA SER A 5 8.74 29.39 -1.62
C SER A 5 10.20 29.38 -1.10
N PHE A 6 10.56 30.31 -0.24
CA PHE A 6 11.93 30.42 0.29
C PHE A 6 12.20 29.47 1.48
N LYS A 7 11.18 29.12 2.26
CA LYS A 7 11.32 28.16 3.36
C LYS A 7 11.40 26.70 2.84
N ARG A 8 10.75 26.42 1.71
CA ARG A 8 10.74 25.11 1.06
C ARG A 8 12.14 24.70 0.54
N ASN A 9 12.90 25.67 0.03
CA ASN A 9 14.25 25.42 -0.51
C ASN A 9 15.33 25.22 0.58
N ARG A 10 15.13 25.70 1.80
CA ARG A 10 16.10 25.53 2.89
C ARG A 10 16.15 24.11 3.44
N LYS A 11 15.01 23.40 3.50
CA LYS A 11 14.96 22.00 3.97
C LYS A 11 15.61 21.03 2.97
N ALA A 12 15.43 21.25 1.68
CA ALA A 12 16.08 20.45 0.63
C ALA A 12 17.61 20.67 0.59
N MET A 13 18.06 21.90 0.85
CA MET A 13 19.49 22.23 0.85
C MET A 13 20.22 21.70 2.11
N MET A 14 19.53 21.58 3.25
CA MET A 14 20.10 21.02 4.48
C MET A 14 20.25 19.49 4.42
N ALA A 15 19.37 18.78 3.70
CA ALA A 15 19.50 17.34 3.46
C ALA A 15 20.68 17.01 2.53
N LEU A 16 20.99 17.90 1.57
CA LEU A 16 22.13 17.71 0.67
C LEU A 16 23.49 17.94 1.37
N LEU A 17 23.53 18.80 2.38
CA LEU A 17 24.76 19.11 3.13
C LEU A 17 25.14 18.06 4.19
N LEU A 18 24.20 17.25 4.66
CA LEU A 18 24.47 16.17 5.61
C LEU A 18 25.05 14.90 4.97
N CYS A 19 24.91 14.72 3.65
CA CYS A 19 25.46 13.57 2.93
C CYS A 19 26.92 13.78 2.46
N THR A 20 27.49 14.98 2.52
CA THR A 20 28.86 15.26 2.03
C THR A 20 29.95 15.24 3.11
N GLY A 21 29.62 14.88 4.35
CA GLY A 21 30.47 15.04 5.53
C GLY A 21 31.32 13.85 5.96
N PHE A 22 31.42 12.75 5.21
CA PHE A 22 32.24 11.61 5.62
C PHE A 22 33.09 11.03 4.47
N ILE A 23 34.05 11.78 4.00
CA ILE A 23 35.23 11.24 3.32
C ILE A 23 36.45 11.95 3.89
N VAL A 24 37.01 11.40 4.94
CA VAL A 24 38.36 11.73 5.42
C VAL A 24 39.31 10.70 4.81
N THR A 25 39.98 11.10 3.76
CA THR A 25 41.12 10.37 3.22
C THR A 25 42.37 10.65 4.06
N GLN A 26 42.89 9.65 4.72
CA GLN A 26 44.28 9.70 5.17
C GLN A 26 45.10 8.74 4.30
N PRO A 27 46.25 9.20 3.75
CA PRO A 27 47.16 8.31 3.03
C PRO A 27 48.06 7.56 4.03
N ILE A 28 47.95 6.25 4.02
CA ILE A 28 48.93 5.39 4.69
C ILE A 28 50.03 5.09 3.65
N SER A 29 51.17 5.70 3.81
CA SER A 29 52.39 5.31 3.11
C SER A 29 52.99 4.10 3.81
N VAL A 30 52.99 2.98 3.12
CA VAL A 30 53.77 1.80 3.55
C VAL A 30 55.02 1.74 2.70
N MET A 31 56.17 1.87 3.32
CA MET A 31 57.45 1.55 2.72
C MET A 31 57.55 0.03 2.48
N ALA A 32 57.78 -0.38 1.26
CA ALA A 32 58.16 -1.74 0.95
C ALA A 32 59.68 -1.81 0.79
N GLU A 33 60.34 -2.59 1.68
CA GLU A 33 61.69 -3.01 1.45
C GLU A 33 61.73 -4.17 0.40
N GLU A 34 62.57 -4.00 -0.60
CA GLU A 34 62.85 -4.98 -1.63
C GLU A 34 63.66 -6.17 -1.06
N ILE A 35 63.13 -7.38 -1.20
CA ILE A 35 63.96 -8.61 -1.18
C ILE A 35 63.88 -9.18 -2.61
N MET A 36 64.96 -9.00 -3.35
CA MET A 36 65.17 -9.68 -4.62
C MET A 36 65.53 -11.14 -4.39
N ILE A 37 64.63 -12.04 -4.78
CA ILE A 37 64.95 -13.46 -5.02
C ILE A 37 64.82 -13.70 -6.53
N PHE A 38 65.98 -13.94 -7.21
CA PHE A 38 66.02 -14.38 -8.59
C PHE A 38 65.48 -15.81 -8.67
N ALA A 39 64.26 -15.97 -9.17
CA ALA A 39 63.77 -17.20 -9.75
C ALA A 39 63.66 -16.99 -11.26
N GLN A 40 64.47 -17.65 -12.01
CA GLN A 40 64.32 -17.77 -13.48
C GLN A 40 63.04 -18.52 -13.80
N THR A 41 61.95 -17.76 -14.04
CA THR A 41 60.76 -18.29 -14.65
C THR A 41 60.87 -18.09 -16.15
N THR A 42 60.86 -19.15 -16.89
CA THR A 42 60.68 -19.15 -18.33
C THR A 42 59.39 -18.43 -18.66
N GLN A 43 59.44 -17.20 -19.13
CA GLN A 43 58.28 -16.44 -19.63
C GLN A 43 57.73 -17.21 -20.86
N GLN A 44 56.65 -17.96 -20.65
CA GLN A 44 55.83 -18.42 -21.77
C GLN A 44 55.18 -17.15 -22.40
N GLN A 45 55.53 -16.91 -23.66
CA GLN A 45 55.07 -15.74 -24.39
C GLN A 45 53.57 -15.84 -24.60
N LYS A 46 52.80 -14.84 -24.16
CA LYS A 46 51.39 -14.72 -24.46
C LYS A 46 51.17 -14.64 -25.97
N GLN A 47 50.26 -15.43 -26.51
CA GLN A 47 49.87 -15.42 -27.91
C GLN A 47 48.44 -14.87 -28.04
N SER A 48 48.17 -14.23 -29.16
CA SER A 48 46.84 -13.75 -29.50
C SER A 48 45.98 -14.93 -29.96
N VAL A 49 44.92 -15.20 -29.20
CA VAL A 49 43.86 -16.15 -29.54
C VAL A 49 42.65 -15.36 -30.01
N SER A 50 42.15 -15.68 -31.19
CA SER A 50 40.94 -15.08 -31.77
C SER A 50 39.89 -16.16 -32.00
N GLY A 51 38.62 -15.74 -32.06
CA GLY A 51 37.52 -16.66 -32.33
C GLY A 51 36.24 -15.96 -32.70
N VAL A 52 35.23 -16.76 -33.03
CA VAL A 52 33.87 -16.31 -33.32
C VAL A 52 32.90 -17.12 -32.46
N ILE A 53 32.02 -16.42 -31.77
CA ILE A 53 30.98 -17.02 -30.93
C ILE A 53 29.62 -16.76 -31.60
N LYS A 54 28.89 -17.84 -31.86
CA LYS A 54 27.59 -17.87 -32.52
C LYS A 54 26.56 -18.53 -31.60
N ASP A 55 25.30 -18.29 -31.86
CA ASP A 55 24.20 -19.05 -31.27
C ASP A 55 23.85 -20.32 -32.10
N ALA A 56 22.86 -21.08 -31.60
CA ALA A 56 22.40 -22.31 -32.26
C ALA A 56 21.76 -22.05 -33.65
N THR A 57 21.33 -20.80 -33.92
CA THR A 57 20.80 -20.39 -35.24
C THR A 57 21.89 -19.96 -36.22
N GLY A 58 23.14 -19.86 -35.74
CA GLY A 58 24.30 -19.43 -36.52
C GLY A 58 24.50 -17.89 -36.49
N GLU A 59 23.74 -17.15 -35.72
CA GLU A 59 23.91 -15.71 -35.55
C GLU A 59 25.06 -15.36 -34.57
N PRO A 60 25.79 -14.26 -34.79
CA PRO A 60 26.88 -13.86 -33.93
C PRO A 60 26.35 -13.39 -32.56
N VAL A 61 26.95 -13.91 -31.49
CA VAL A 61 26.63 -13.47 -30.11
C VAL A 61 27.46 -12.23 -29.75
N ILE A 62 26.84 -11.07 -29.68
CA ILE A 62 27.48 -9.78 -29.42
C ILE A 62 27.60 -9.56 -27.91
N GLY A 63 28.78 -9.15 -27.43
CA GLY A 63 28.99 -8.84 -26.00
C GLY A 63 29.15 -10.07 -25.10
N ALA A 64 29.37 -11.27 -25.67
CA ALA A 64 29.72 -12.45 -24.88
C ALA A 64 31.06 -12.23 -24.17
N SER A 65 31.11 -12.53 -22.89
CA SER A 65 32.33 -12.43 -22.09
C SER A 65 33.23 -13.61 -22.34
N VAL A 66 34.52 -13.35 -22.64
CA VAL A 66 35.57 -14.34 -22.80
C VAL A 66 36.67 -14.03 -21.79
N LEU A 67 36.80 -14.86 -20.75
CA LEU A 67 37.68 -14.65 -19.61
C LEU A 67 38.68 -15.79 -19.49
N GLU A 68 39.93 -15.49 -19.23
CA GLU A 68 40.96 -16.49 -18.90
C GLU A 68 40.71 -16.98 -17.45
N LYS A 69 40.47 -18.30 -17.30
CA LYS A 69 40.09 -18.92 -16.00
C LYS A 69 41.10 -18.63 -14.90
N GLY A 70 40.64 -18.09 -13.80
CA GLY A 70 41.46 -17.75 -12.61
C GLY A 70 42.22 -16.42 -12.74
N THR A 71 41.93 -15.60 -13.74
CA THR A 71 42.54 -14.26 -13.93
C THR A 71 41.48 -13.19 -14.19
N THR A 72 41.88 -11.92 -14.20
CA THR A 72 41.07 -10.80 -14.67
C THR A 72 41.28 -10.45 -16.15
N ASN A 73 42.05 -11.29 -16.89
CA ASN A 73 42.34 -11.07 -18.29
C ASN A 73 41.16 -11.58 -19.15
N GLY A 74 40.43 -10.67 -19.78
CA GLY A 74 39.24 -10.99 -20.56
C GLY A 74 38.90 -9.94 -21.59
N THR A 75 37.99 -10.29 -22.49
CA THR A 75 37.44 -9.43 -23.54
C THR A 75 35.97 -9.75 -23.75
N ILE A 76 35.31 -8.97 -24.60
CA ILE A 76 33.93 -9.23 -25.05
C ILE A 76 33.92 -9.37 -26.57
N THR A 77 32.93 -10.10 -27.10
CA THR A 77 32.74 -10.23 -28.55
C THR A 77 32.20 -8.93 -29.16
N ASP A 78 32.67 -8.65 -30.40
CA ASP A 78 32.20 -7.53 -31.20
C ASP A 78 30.85 -7.81 -31.92
N PHE A 79 30.44 -6.91 -32.83
CA PHE A 79 29.20 -7.01 -33.59
C PHE A 79 29.11 -8.22 -34.53
N ASP A 80 30.27 -8.81 -34.91
CA ASP A 80 30.37 -10.03 -35.72
C ASP A 80 30.56 -11.28 -34.87
N GLY A 81 30.41 -11.16 -33.52
CA GLY A 81 30.67 -12.23 -32.56
C GLY A 81 32.14 -12.58 -32.40
N ARG A 82 33.06 -11.75 -32.91
CA ARG A 82 34.50 -11.99 -32.88
C ARG A 82 35.14 -11.48 -31.61
N PHE A 83 36.13 -12.19 -31.12
CA PHE A 83 36.96 -11.75 -30.02
C PHE A 83 38.44 -11.99 -30.30
N THR A 84 39.29 -11.25 -29.61
CA THR A 84 40.75 -11.43 -29.60
C THR A 84 41.22 -11.23 -28.15
N LEU A 85 41.99 -12.21 -27.64
CA LEU A 85 42.50 -12.17 -26.25
C LEU A 85 43.93 -12.72 -26.23
N ASN A 86 44.84 -12.04 -25.55
CA ASN A 86 46.22 -12.48 -25.39
C ASN A 86 46.35 -13.38 -24.16
N VAL A 87 46.57 -14.67 -24.38
CA VAL A 87 46.65 -15.70 -23.32
C VAL A 87 47.85 -16.63 -23.54
N ILE A 88 48.24 -17.34 -22.51
CA ILE A 88 49.24 -18.39 -22.62
C ILE A 88 48.58 -19.61 -23.31
N PRO A 89 49.19 -20.21 -24.35
CA PRO A 89 48.66 -21.41 -25.01
C PRO A 89 48.43 -22.53 -23.99
N GLY A 90 47.26 -23.18 -24.06
CA GLY A 90 46.84 -24.23 -23.12
C GLY A 90 46.03 -23.76 -21.93
N THR A 91 45.82 -22.44 -21.77
CA THR A 91 44.89 -21.93 -20.71
C THR A 91 43.45 -22.22 -21.06
N THR A 92 42.58 -22.29 -20.02
CA THR A 92 41.16 -22.47 -20.19
C THR A 92 40.50 -21.11 -20.28
N LEU A 93 39.69 -20.86 -21.32
CA LEU A 93 38.79 -19.71 -21.40
C LEU A 93 37.42 -20.09 -20.86
N ILE A 94 36.81 -19.17 -20.10
CA ILE A 94 35.42 -19.24 -19.69
C ILE A 94 34.67 -18.29 -20.62
N ILE A 95 33.72 -18.83 -21.38
CA ILE A 95 32.89 -18.07 -22.32
C ILE A 95 31.47 -18.09 -21.79
N SER A 96 30.93 -16.91 -21.51
CA SER A 96 29.59 -16.76 -20.93
C SER A 96 28.84 -15.60 -21.59
N TYR A 97 27.54 -15.80 -21.73
CA TYR A 97 26.61 -14.78 -22.19
C TYR A 97 25.24 -14.97 -21.50
N ILE A 98 24.52 -13.90 -21.25
CA ILE A 98 23.21 -13.97 -20.57
C ILE A 98 22.23 -14.79 -21.42
N GLY A 99 21.63 -15.83 -20.83
CA GLY A 99 20.72 -16.74 -21.54
C GLY A 99 21.39 -17.92 -22.25
N TYR A 100 22.70 -18.12 -22.12
CA TYR A 100 23.44 -19.22 -22.73
C TYR A 100 24.26 -19.99 -21.69
N LYS A 101 24.43 -21.31 -21.93
CA LYS A 101 25.29 -22.14 -21.07
C LYS A 101 26.72 -21.66 -21.12
N THR A 102 27.31 -21.46 -19.94
CA THR A 102 28.74 -21.13 -19.85
C THR A 102 29.59 -22.29 -20.35
N VAL A 103 30.52 -22.02 -21.25
CA VAL A 103 31.41 -23.03 -21.84
C VAL A 103 32.85 -22.77 -21.40
N GLU A 104 33.52 -23.83 -20.92
CA GLU A 104 34.95 -23.82 -20.66
C GLU A 104 35.68 -24.49 -21.81
N MET A 105 36.64 -23.80 -22.42
CA MET A 105 37.40 -24.33 -23.53
C MET A 105 38.90 -24.05 -23.36
N LYS A 106 39.75 -25.07 -23.63
CA LYS A 106 41.20 -24.90 -23.63
C LYS A 106 41.68 -24.28 -24.93
N THR A 107 42.57 -23.31 -24.84
CA THR A 107 43.19 -22.66 -26.00
C THR A 107 44.26 -23.55 -26.61
N VAL A 108 44.27 -23.61 -27.93
CA VAL A 108 45.35 -24.30 -28.71
C VAL A 108 46.10 -23.25 -29.52
N ALA A 109 47.41 -23.27 -29.49
CA ALA A 109 48.21 -22.29 -30.19
C ALA A 109 47.91 -22.28 -31.70
N GLY A 110 47.63 -21.09 -32.25
CA GLY A 110 47.41 -20.90 -33.70
C GLY A 110 46.05 -21.37 -34.23
N GLN A 111 45.13 -21.85 -33.38
CA GLN A 111 43.80 -22.26 -33.83
C GLN A 111 42.73 -21.22 -33.38
N PRO A 112 41.93 -20.67 -34.32
CA PRO A 112 40.81 -19.82 -33.98
C PRO A 112 39.69 -20.63 -33.30
N ILE A 113 39.05 -20.04 -32.28
CA ILE A 113 37.96 -20.66 -31.55
C ILE A 113 36.65 -20.35 -32.26
N ASN A 114 35.99 -21.37 -32.79
CA ASN A 114 34.59 -21.25 -33.27
C ASN A 114 33.68 -21.99 -32.32
N LEU A 115 32.88 -21.23 -31.56
CA LEU A 115 32.01 -21.80 -30.56
C LEU A 115 30.55 -21.44 -30.85
N THR A 116 29.71 -22.44 -30.81
CA THR A 116 28.26 -22.25 -30.81
C THR A 116 27.79 -22.37 -29.37
N LEU A 117 27.26 -21.27 -28.82
CA LEU A 117 26.61 -21.28 -27.53
C LEU A 117 25.23 -21.91 -27.70
N THR A 118 24.90 -22.83 -26.81
CA THR A 118 23.53 -23.35 -26.65
C THR A 118 22.79 -22.49 -25.65
N GLU A 119 21.56 -22.14 -25.98
CA GLU A 119 20.69 -21.45 -25.02
C GLU A 119 20.64 -22.29 -23.74
N ASP A 120 20.74 -21.59 -22.63
CA ASP A 120 20.54 -22.20 -21.32
C ASP A 120 19.05 -22.40 -21.15
N SER A 121 18.52 -23.50 -21.68
CA SER A 121 17.14 -23.94 -21.51
C SER A 121 16.90 -24.53 -20.11
N GLU A 122 17.89 -24.60 -19.24
CA GLU A 122 17.59 -24.69 -17.83
C GLU A 122 16.84 -23.38 -17.50
N MET A 123 15.50 -23.48 -17.42
CA MET A 123 14.68 -22.47 -16.77
C MET A 123 15.47 -22.07 -15.53
N LEU A 124 15.96 -20.83 -15.50
CA LEU A 124 16.52 -20.24 -14.29
C LEU A 124 15.60 -20.72 -13.19
N GLU A 125 16.09 -21.59 -12.28
CA GLU A 125 15.24 -22.20 -11.27
C GLU A 125 14.63 -21.05 -10.51
N GLU A 126 13.37 -20.71 -10.85
CA GLU A 126 12.64 -19.60 -10.22
C GLU A 126 12.64 -19.88 -8.71
N VAL A 127 13.40 -19.12 -7.98
CA VAL A 127 13.53 -19.25 -6.52
C VAL A 127 12.50 -18.34 -5.88
N VAL A 128 11.68 -18.90 -5.03
CA VAL A 128 10.63 -18.21 -4.28
C VAL A 128 11.06 -18.12 -2.82
N VAL A 129 10.85 -16.96 -2.21
CA VAL A 129 11.06 -16.80 -0.77
C VAL A 129 9.85 -17.36 -0.03
N VAL A 130 10.06 -18.39 0.79
CA VAL A 130 8.99 -19.00 1.59
C VAL A 130 9.48 -19.17 3.03
N GLY A 131 8.92 -18.36 3.90
CA GLY A 131 9.32 -18.33 5.31
C GLY A 131 10.74 -17.78 5.50
N TYR A 132 11.54 -18.49 6.26
CA TYR A 132 12.91 -18.09 6.62
C TYR A 132 13.96 -18.67 5.65
N GLY A 133 13.55 -19.07 4.43
CA GLY A 133 14.44 -19.64 3.42
C GLY A 133 13.94 -19.41 2.01
N THR A 134 14.73 -19.85 1.06
CA THR A 134 14.39 -19.85 -0.36
C THR A 134 14.17 -21.29 -0.83
N MET A 135 13.15 -21.50 -1.69
CA MET A 135 12.84 -22.80 -2.29
C MET A 135 12.71 -22.63 -3.79
N ARG A 136 13.07 -23.67 -4.54
CA ARG A 136 12.79 -23.69 -5.97
C ARG A 136 11.27 -23.74 -6.18
N LYS A 137 10.74 -23.04 -7.15
CA LYS A 137 9.31 -23.00 -7.47
C LYS A 137 8.73 -24.39 -7.69
N LYS A 138 9.50 -25.30 -8.30
CA LYS A 138 9.10 -26.69 -8.51
C LYS A 138 8.91 -27.48 -7.21
N ASP A 139 9.58 -27.09 -6.11
CA ASP A 139 9.52 -27.80 -4.83
C ASP A 139 8.38 -27.31 -3.92
N LEU A 140 7.70 -26.22 -4.30
CA LEU A 140 6.59 -25.67 -3.51
C LEU A 140 5.42 -26.65 -3.45
N THR A 141 4.91 -26.89 -2.25
CA THR A 141 3.68 -27.67 -2.03
C THR A 141 2.43 -26.79 -1.91
N GLY A 142 2.60 -25.48 -1.76
CA GLY A 142 1.54 -24.48 -1.61
C GLY A 142 1.32 -23.61 -2.82
N SER A 143 0.24 -22.79 -2.77
CA SER A 143 -0.09 -21.82 -3.81
C SER A 143 0.66 -20.51 -3.57
N VAL A 144 1.61 -20.21 -4.45
CA VAL A 144 2.44 -19.00 -4.40
C VAL A 144 2.45 -18.33 -5.77
N VAL A 145 2.23 -17.02 -5.80
CA VAL A 145 2.39 -16.21 -7.01
C VAL A 145 3.59 -15.29 -6.84
N GLN A 146 4.48 -15.35 -7.81
CA GLN A 146 5.65 -14.48 -7.88
C GLN A 146 5.41 -13.36 -8.88
N ILE A 147 5.67 -12.15 -8.46
CA ILE A 147 5.57 -10.94 -9.27
C ILE A 147 6.98 -10.34 -9.38
N ASN A 148 7.42 -10.14 -10.61
CA ASN A 148 8.68 -9.46 -10.88
C ASN A 148 8.38 -8.03 -11.37
N PRO A 149 8.72 -6.98 -10.60
CA PRO A 149 8.42 -5.60 -10.98
C PRO A 149 9.02 -5.19 -12.33
N SER A 150 10.14 -5.78 -12.76
CA SER A 150 10.73 -5.45 -14.06
C SER A 150 9.82 -5.81 -15.25
N LYS A 151 8.89 -6.77 -15.08
CA LYS A 151 7.92 -7.16 -16.12
C LYS A 151 6.77 -6.18 -16.27
N ILE A 152 6.56 -5.33 -15.28
CA ILE A 152 5.49 -4.32 -15.24
C ILE A 152 6.04 -2.89 -15.13
N ALA A 153 7.36 -2.71 -15.26
CA ALA A 153 7.99 -1.40 -15.19
C ALA A 153 7.41 -0.40 -16.22
N ASP A 154 7.02 -0.92 -17.40
CA ASP A 154 6.38 -0.10 -18.46
C ASP A 154 4.99 0.42 -18.08
N GLN A 155 4.35 -0.12 -17.03
CA GLN A 155 3.10 0.38 -16.47
C GLN A 155 3.33 1.55 -15.52
N ASN A 156 4.58 1.87 -15.22
CA ASN A 156 5.00 2.96 -14.35
C ASN A 156 4.31 2.94 -12.96
N PRO A 157 4.43 1.85 -12.18
CA PRO A 157 3.77 1.75 -10.88
C PRO A 157 4.32 2.81 -9.92
N THR A 158 3.45 3.56 -9.29
CA THR A 158 3.82 4.62 -8.32
C THR A 158 3.78 4.12 -6.87
N SER A 159 3.14 2.98 -6.65
CA SER A 159 3.02 2.33 -5.35
C SER A 159 3.22 0.82 -5.43
N VAL A 160 3.53 0.20 -4.29
CA VAL A 160 3.58 -1.27 -4.19
C VAL A 160 2.23 -1.90 -4.52
N GLN A 161 1.13 -1.22 -4.21
CA GLN A 161 -0.22 -1.70 -4.54
C GLN A 161 -0.45 -1.77 -6.05
N ASP A 162 0.11 -0.84 -6.82
CA ASP A 162 0.02 -0.87 -8.29
C ASP A 162 0.77 -2.09 -8.85
N VAL A 163 1.93 -2.43 -8.27
CA VAL A 163 2.69 -3.65 -8.62
C VAL A 163 1.87 -4.92 -8.40
N LEU A 164 1.04 -4.94 -7.36
CA LEU A 164 0.21 -6.09 -6.98
C LEU A 164 -1.08 -6.20 -7.81
N ARG A 165 -1.53 -5.14 -8.49
CA ARG A 165 -2.79 -5.15 -9.26
C ARG A 165 -2.78 -6.19 -10.37
N GLY A 166 -3.94 -6.78 -10.61
CA GLY A 166 -4.10 -7.83 -11.61
C GLY A 166 -3.63 -9.21 -11.18
N THR A 167 -3.10 -9.36 -9.95
CA THR A 167 -2.72 -10.68 -9.42
C THR A 167 -3.98 -11.50 -9.07
N PRO A 168 -4.17 -12.70 -9.66
CA PRO A 168 -5.35 -13.53 -9.36
C PRO A 168 -5.48 -13.85 -7.87
N GLY A 169 -6.69 -13.66 -7.34
CA GLY A 169 -7.00 -13.86 -5.92
C GLY A 169 -6.75 -12.64 -5.03
N LEU A 170 -6.06 -11.60 -5.51
CA LEU A 170 -5.92 -10.32 -4.83
C LEU A 170 -7.00 -9.33 -5.29
N GLN A 171 -7.68 -8.73 -4.35
CA GLN A 171 -8.55 -7.58 -4.55
C GLN A 171 -7.86 -6.37 -3.93
N ILE A 172 -7.50 -5.40 -4.76
CA ILE A 172 -6.85 -4.17 -4.33
C ILE A 172 -7.82 -3.03 -4.62
N GLY A 173 -8.24 -2.35 -3.56
CA GLY A 173 -9.06 -1.16 -3.63
C GLY A 173 -8.35 -0.06 -4.41
N TYR A 174 -9.03 1.05 -4.59
CA TYR A 174 -8.47 2.24 -5.21
C TYR A 174 -8.28 3.31 -4.14
N ASP A 175 -7.08 3.84 -4.03
CA ASP A 175 -6.81 5.01 -3.22
C ASP A 175 -6.68 6.23 -4.14
N ALA A 176 -7.62 7.16 -4.01
CA ALA A 176 -7.63 8.38 -4.81
C ALA A 176 -6.79 9.51 -4.18
N SER A 177 -6.16 9.27 -3.03
CA SER A 177 -5.27 10.23 -2.41
C SER A 177 -3.96 10.38 -3.18
N ALA A 178 -3.27 11.50 -3.02
CA ALA A 178 -1.94 11.72 -3.58
C ALA A 178 -0.92 10.69 -3.11
N LYS A 179 -1.13 10.06 -1.94
CA LYS A 179 -0.31 9.00 -1.38
C LYS A 179 -0.46 7.67 -2.13
N GLY A 180 -1.67 7.36 -2.62
CA GLY A 180 -1.97 6.21 -3.47
C GLY A 180 -1.74 4.82 -2.85
N SER A 181 -1.65 4.71 -1.52
CA SER A 181 -1.25 3.47 -0.84
C SER A 181 -2.13 3.04 0.33
N ASP A 182 -3.24 3.74 0.58
CA ASP A 182 -4.17 3.42 1.68
C ASP A 182 -5.35 2.53 1.23
N ALA A 183 -5.31 2.02 0.01
CA ALA A 183 -6.33 1.12 -0.48
C ALA A 183 -6.34 -0.21 0.28
N SER A 184 -7.53 -0.77 0.48
CA SER A 184 -7.71 -2.08 1.08
C SER A 184 -7.10 -3.18 0.20
N ILE A 185 -6.44 -4.15 0.82
CA ILE A 185 -5.92 -5.35 0.16
C ILE A 185 -6.62 -6.56 0.77
N LEU A 186 -7.34 -7.32 -0.05
CA LEU A 186 -7.97 -8.58 0.38
C LEU A 186 -7.43 -9.73 -0.47
N LEU A 187 -7.10 -10.83 0.18
CA LEU A 187 -6.65 -12.04 -0.48
C LEU A 187 -7.68 -13.16 -0.29
N ARG A 188 -8.28 -13.62 -1.41
CA ARG A 188 -9.30 -14.67 -1.42
C ARG A 188 -10.52 -14.30 -0.56
N GLY A 189 -10.93 -13.03 -0.58
CA GLY A 189 -12.11 -12.51 0.11
C GLY A 189 -11.86 -12.10 1.57
N GLN A 190 -12.91 -11.60 2.20
CA GLN A 190 -12.87 -11.16 3.59
C GLN A 190 -12.88 -12.36 4.54
N ASN A 191 -11.89 -12.43 5.42
CA ASN A 191 -11.67 -13.56 6.32
C ASN A 191 -12.21 -13.33 7.72
N SER A 192 -12.40 -12.09 8.13
CA SER A 192 -12.93 -11.71 9.42
C SER A 192 -13.80 -10.47 9.29
N LEU A 193 -14.79 -10.31 10.17
CA LEU A 193 -15.67 -9.15 10.25
C LEU A 193 -15.31 -8.22 11.41
N GLY A 194 -14.59 -8.71 12.41
CA GLY A 194 -14.26 -7.96 13.61
C GLY A 194 -12.78 -7.61 13.77
N THR A 195 -11.92 -8.18 12.93
CA THR A 195 -10.46 -7.99 12.98
C THR A 195 -9.92 -7.56 11.62
N ASN A 196 -8.64 -7.20 11.57
CA ASN A 196 -7.98 -6.84 10.30
C ASN A 196 -7.96 -8.04 9.34
N ALA A 197 -8.47 -7.84 8.13
CA ALA A 197 -8.52 -8.83 7.06
C ALA A 197 -7.42 -8.65 6.00
N SER A 198 -6.49 -7.70 6.18
CA SER A 198 -5.39 -7.43 5.24
C SER A 198 -4.29 -8.49 5.35
N PRO A 199 -3.64 -8.87 4.24
CA PRO A 199 -2.48 -9.75 4.26
C PRO A 199 -1.33 -9.18 5.10
N MET A 200 -0.58 -10.05 5.75
CA MET A 200 0.66 -9.69 6.44
C MET A 200 1.72 -9.28 5.42
N ILE A 201 2.41 -8.18 5.68
CA ILE A 201 3.56 -7.75 4.87
C ILE A 201 4.85 -8.25 5.52
N VAL A 202 5.73 -8.82 4.69
CA VAL A 202 7.07 -9.25 5.08
C VAL A 202 8.07 -8.54 4.17
N LEU A 203 9.02 -7.80 4.76
CA LEU A 203 10.07 -7.08 4.03
C LEU A 203 11.43 -7.74 4.33
N ASP A 204 12.11 -8.21 3.27
CA ASP A 204 13.41 -8.89 3.38
C ASP A 204 13.46 -9.97 4.49
N GLY A 205 12.37 -10.75 4.62
CA GLY A 205 12.26 -11.87 5.57
C GLY A 205 11.79 -11.50 6.98
N MET A 206 11.52 -10.24 7.27
CA MET A 206 11.04 -9.76 8.56
C MET A 206 9.61 -9.20 8.48
N ALA A 207 8.79 -9.42 9.51
CA ALA A 207 7.47 -8.81 9.61
C ALA A 207 7.60 -7.27 9.53
N PHE A 208 6.82 -6.67 8.64
CA PHE A 208 6.83 -5.22 8.41
C PHE A 208 5.56 -4.59 8.95
N TYR A 209 5.70 -3.64 9.88
CA TYR A 209 4.59 -2.95 10.57
C TYR A 209 4.35 -1.54 10.05
N GLY A 210 5.04 -1.16 8.96
CA GLY A 210 4.87 0.13 8.30
C GLY A 210 3.80 0.11 7.23
N GLU A 211 3.62 1.26 6.60
CA GLU A 211 2.75 1.42 5.45
C GLU A 211 3.47 1.06 4.15
N LEU A 212 2.74 0.55 3.15
CA LEU A 212 3.33 0.22 1.85
C LEU A 212 3.95 1.43 1.13
N SER A 213 3.50 2.66 1.46
CA SER A 213 4.12 3.92 0.98
C SER A 213 5.55 4.14 1.47
N GLU A 214 5.96 3.44 2.54
CA GLU A 214 7.33 3.51 3.05
C GLU A 214 8.33 2.72 2.17
N ILE A 215 7.82 1.85 1.29
CA ILE A 215 8.63 1.01 0.40
C ILE A 215 8.63 1.63 -0.99
N ASN A 216 9.82 1.95 -1.49
CA ASN A 216 9.98 2.43 -2.87
C ASN A 216 9.79 1.27 -3.85
N PRO A 217 8.81 1.31 -4.79
CA PRO A 217 8.63 0.28 -5.80
C PRO A 217 9.88 0.00 -6.62
N ASP A 218 10.69 1.04 -6.89
CA ASP A 218 11.94 0.92 -7.64
C ASP A 218 13.04 0.13 -6.91
N ASP A 219 12.93 -0.03 -5.59
CA ASP A 219 13.86 -0.84 -4.81
C ASP A 219 13.50 -2.32 -4.77
N ILE A 220 12.33 -2.70 -5.29
CA ILE A 220 11.82 -4.06 -5.22
C ILE A 220 12.46 -4.93 -6.31
N ALA A 221 12.98 -6.07 -5.91
CA ALA A 221 13.46 -7.11 -6.82
C ALA A 221 12.36 -8.12 -7.17
N GLN A 222 11.51 -8.46 -6.18
CA GLN A 222 10.51 -9.53 -6.30
C GLN A 222 9.44 -9.36 -5.22
N ILE A 223 8.20 -9.72 -5.56
CA ILE A 223 7.12 -9.88 -4.60
C ILE A 223 6.57 -11.31 -4.72
N ASP A 224 6.48 -12.02 -3.60
CA ASP A 224 5.88 -13.35 -3.50
C ASP A 224 4.60 -13.27 -2.68
N VAL A 225 3.48 -13.75 -3.23
CA VAL A 225 2.18 -13.77 -2.56
C VAL A 225 1.83 -15.19 -2.16
N LEU A 226 1.83 -15.46 -0.84
CA LEU A 226 1.46 -16.75 -0.27
C LEU A 226 -0.05 -16.79 -0.03
N LYS A 227 -0.76 -17.63 -0.80
CA LYS A 227 -2.23 -17.58 -0.84
C LYS A 227 -2.91 -18.69 -0.03
N ASP A 228 -2.19 -19.74 0.34
CA ASP A 228 -2.73 -20.88 1.05
C ASP A 228 -2.14 -21.08 2.46
N ALA A 229 -2.81 -21.91 3.26
CA ALA A 229 -2.41 -22.13 4.65
C ALA A 229 -1.07 -22.86 4.79
N SER A 230 -0.66 -23.71 3.82
CA SER A 230 0.62 -24.44 3.91
C SER A 230 1.82 -23.53 3.73
N SER A 231 1.76 -22.64 2.75
CA SER A 231 2.83 -21.66 2.50
C SER A 231 2.84 -20.53 3.55
N ALA A 232 1.65 -20.11 4.03
CA ALA A 232 1.51 -19.01 4.98
C ALA A 232 1.71 -19.42 6.46
N ALA A 233 1.58 -20.71 6.80
CA ALA A 233 1.65 -21.21 8.21
C ALA A 233 2.97 -20.86 8.92
N ILE A 234 4.04 -20.65 8.18
CA ILE A 234 5.34 -20.25 8.72
C ILE A 234 5.25 -18.89 9.43
N TYR A 235 4.41 -17.99 8.92
CA TYR A 235 4.21 -16.64 9.48
C TYR A 235 3.12 -16.60 10.56
N GLY A 236 2.46 -17.73 10.83
CA GLY A 236 1.60 -17.96 11.99
C GLY A 236 0.32 -17.18 12.01
N ALA A 237 -0.01 -16.72 13.20
CA ALA A 237 -1.29 -16.10 13.53
C ALA A 237 -1.62 -14.78 12.81
N LYS A 238 -0.68 -14.16 12.16
CA LYS A 238 -0.93 -12.98 11.32
C LYS A 238 -1.21 -13.33 9.87
N ALA A 239 -1.01 -14.58 9.47
CA ALA A 239 -1.06 -15.03 8.09
C ALA A 239 -2.44 -15.59 7.68
N ALA A 240 -3.48 -15.46 8.50
CA ALA A 240 -4.82 -15.93 8.18
C ALA A 240 -5.39 -15.26 6.91
N ALA A 241 -5.03 -14.00 6.67
CA ALA A 241 -5.39 -13.27 5.46
C ALA A 241 -4.41 -13.46 4.29
N GLY A 242 -3.37 -14.32 4.46
CA GLY A 242 -2.27 -14.51 3.52
C GLY A 242 -1.05 -13.64 3.84
N VAL A 243 0.00 -13.78 3.02
CA VAL A 243 1.27 -13.07 3.22
C VAL A 243 1.77 -12.51 1.89
N ILE A 244 2.22 -11.27 1.90
CA ILE A 244 2.91 -10.61 0.80
C ILE A 244 4.35 -10.41 1.22
N ILE A 245 5.28 -11.07 0.54
CA ILE A 245 6.71 -11.00 0.82
C ILE A 245 7.35 -10.08 -0.22
N ILE A 246 7.98 -9.04 0.25
CA ILE A 246 8.69 -8.06 -0.58
C ILE A 246 10.19 -8.26 -0.39
N THR A 247 10.90 -8.54 -1.45
CA THR A 247 12.36 -8.67 -1.46
C THR A 247 12.96 -7.49 -2.20
N THR A 248 13.85 -6.76 -1.52
CA THR A 248 14.53 -5.60 -2.12
C THR A 248 15.74 -6.02 -2.96
N LYS A 249 16.12 -5.15 -3.90
CA LYS A 249 17.27 -5.32 -4.79
C LYS A 249 18.56 -5.51 -3.99
N LYS A 250 19.51 -6.23 -4.60
CA LYS A 250 20.88 -6.44 -4.08
C LYS A 250 21.87 -6.29 -5.22
N GLY A 251 23.12 -6.03 -4.88
CA GLY A 251 24.21 -6.00 -5.86
C GLY A 251 24.43 -7.36 -6.52
N LYS A 252 24.84 -7.36 -7.77
CA LYS A 252 25.30 -8.53 -8.50
C LYS A 252 26.81 -8.41 -8.76
N GLU A 253 27.52 -9.53 -8.82
CA GLU A 253 28.94 -9.56 -9.16
C GLU A 253 29.19 -8.93 -10.53
N GLY A 254 30.25 -8.13 -10.62
CA GLY A 254 30.61 -7.43 -11.83
C GLY A 254 30.90 -5.94 -11.58
N LYS A 255 30.86 -5.14 -12.66
CA LYS A 255 31.01 -3.69 -12.55
C LYS A 255 29.82 -3.09 -11.81
N PRO A 256 30.03 -2.04 -10.98
CA PRO A 256 28.93 -1.30 -10.35
C PRO A 256 27.93 -0.81 -11.40
N VAL A 257 26.63 -0.98 -11.09
CA VAL A 257 25.54 -0.52 -11.95
C VAL A 257 24.92 0.71 -11.28
N ILE A 258 24.85 1.81 -12.05
CA ILE A 258 24.19 3.04 -11.63
C ILE A 258 22.93 3.18 -12.47
N ASN A 259 21.80 3.38 -11.80
CA ASN A 259 20.52 3.67 -12.45
C ASN A 259 20.03 5.03 -11.96
N VAL A 260 19.54 5.83 -12.91
CA VAL A 260 18.86 7.09 -12.62
C VAL A 260 17.56 7.09 -13.39
N GLY A 261 16.47 7.34 -12.69
CA GLY A 261 15.12 7.35 -13.25
C GLY A 261 14.40 8.64 -12.89
N ALA A 262 13.50 9.07 -13.77
CA ALA A 262 12.55 10.13 -13.53
C ALA A 262 11.21 9.72 -14.14
N ASN A 263 10.18 9.63 -13.30
CA ASN A 263 8.82 9.33 -13.70
C ASN A 263 7.98 10.57 -13.53
N LEU A 264 7.38 11.02 -14.64
CA LEU A 264 6.49 12.18 -14.66
C LEU A 264 5.12 11.72 -15.13
N SER A 265 4.10 12.05 -14.37
CA SER A 265 2.73 11.69 -14.73
C SER A 265 1.74 12.77 -14.36
N VAL A 266 0.60 12.75 -15.01
CA VAL A 266 -0.55 13.60 -14.70
C VAL A 266 -1.70 12.71 -14.26
N SER A 267 -2.33 13.08 -13.15
CA SER A 267 -3.53 12.43 -12.67
C SER A 267 -4.69 13.39 -12.65
N ARG A 268 -5.83 12.91 -13.09
CA ARG A 268 -7.07 13.68 -13.07
C ARG A 268 -8.21 12.81 -12.57
N LYS A 269 -9.24 13.46 -12.12
CA LYS A 269 -10.47 12.79 -11.71
C LYS A 269 -10.99 11.89 -12.85
N SER A 270 -11.44 10.71 -12.48
CA SER A 270 -12.20 9.84 -13.37
C SER A 270 -13.67 10.19 -13.29
N ASP A 271 -14.27 10.53 -14.43
CA ASP A 271 -15.68 10.89 -14.51
C ASP A 271 -16.55 9.63 -14.60
N TYR A 272 -16.90 9.09 -13.43
CA TYR A 272 -17.79 7.92 -13.34
C TYR A 272 -19.14 8.22 -12.69
N ARG A 273 -19.34 9.43 -12.16
CA ARG A 273 -20.61 9.90 -11.61
C ARG A 273 -21.16 11.00 -12.47
N ASP A 274 -22.40 10.81 -12.92
CA ASP A 274 -23.16 11.87 -13.55
C ASP A 274 -23.70 12.83 -12.49
N TYR A 275 -23.57 14.10 -12.72
CA TYR A 275 -24.18 15.18 -11.94
C TYR A 275 -24.85 16.16 -12.88
N PHE A 276 -25.82 16.89 -12.34
CA PHE A 276 -26.56 17.83 -13.15
C PHE A 276 -25.70 19.05 -13.50
N ASP A 277 -25.74 19.41 -14.79
CA ASP A 277 -25.38 20.74 -15.25
C ASP A 277 -26.46 21.76 -14.79
N ALA A 278 -26.27 23.01 -15.14
CA ALA A 278 -27.23 24.07 -14.78
C ALA A 278 -28.67 23.83 -15.29
N ALA A 279 -28.83 23.25 -16.49
CA ALA A 279 -30.14 22.93 -17.05
C ALA A 279 -30.79 21.73 -16.32
N GLY A 280 -30.02 20.68 -16.11
CA GLY A 280 -30.40 19.50 -15.32
C GLY A 280 -30.78 19.84 -13.89
N TYR A 281 -29.98 20.69 -13.23
CA TYR A 281 -30.27 21.19 -11.88
C TYR A 281 -31.60 21.97 -11.85
N LEU A 282 -31.82 22.88 -12.83
CA LEU A 282 -33.06 23.67 -12.91
C LEU A 282 -34.26 22.74 -13.08
N LYS A 283 -34.17 21.79 -13.99
CA LYS A 283 -35.24 20.80 -14.21
C LYS A 283 -35.49 19.95 -12.96
N PHE A 284 -34.45 19.46 -12.33
CA PHE A 284 -34.59 18.72 -11.08
C PHE A 284 -35.26 19.54 -9.98
N HIS A 285 -34.90 20.81 -9.85
CA HIS A 285 -35.49 21.71 -8.87
C HIS A 285 -36.96 22.00 -9.16
N GLN A 286 -37.31 22.20 -10.42
CA GLN A 286 -38.70 22.31 -10.84
C GLN A 286 -39.52 21.03 -10.50
N ASP A 287 -38.99 19.86 -10.90
CA ASP A 287 -39.66 18.58 -10.66
C ASP A 287 -39.83 18.31 -9.17
N TRP A 288 -38.77 18.60 -8.38
CA TRP A 288 -38.83 18.49 -6.92
C TRP A 288 -39.89 19.40 -6.30
N ARG A 289 -39.99 20.67 -6.76
CA ARG A 289 -41.06 21.61 -6.32
C ARG A 289 -42.44 21.13 -6.71
N LYS A 290 -42.58 20.64 -7.93
CA LYS A 290 -43.86 20.07 -8.38
C LYS A 290 -44.26 18.88 -7.49
N MET A 291 -43.33 17.96 -7.23
CA MET A 291 -43.59 16.79 -6.38
C MET A 291 -43.91 17.17 -4.94
N TYR A 292 -43.08 18.04 -4.34
CA TYR A 292 -43.21 18.41 -2.92
C TYR A 292 -44.59 18.99 -2.59
N TYR A 293 -45.17 19.76 -3.50
CA TYR A 293 -46.45 20.42 -3.30
C TYR A 293 -47.63 19.72 -3.95
N THR A 294 -47.42 18.66 -4.68
CA THR A 294 -48.45 17.94 -5.44
C THR A 294 -48.64 16.48 -5.02
N TYR A 295 -47.72 15.91 -4.30
CA TYR A 295 -47.89 14.59 -3.73
C TYR A 295 -48.29 14.64 -2.27
N GLY A 296 -49.34 13.92 -1.90
CA GLY A 296 -49.82 13.78 -0.54
C GLY A 296 -50.34 12.36 -0.32
N GLN A 297 -50.58 11.98 0.91
CA GLN A 297 -51.24 10.75 1.27
C GLN A 297 -52.72 10.91 1.10
N GLY A 298 -53.35 10.10 0.24
CA GLY A 298 -54.81 10.07 0.06
C GLY A 298 -55.54 9.56 1.35
N GLU A 299 -56.86 9.63 1.35
CA GLU A 299 -57.71 9.11 2.45
C GLU A 299 -57.56 7.59 2.63
N ASP A 300 -57.10 6.88 1.60
CA ASP A 300 -56.77 5.45 1.63
C ASP A 300 -55.39 5.16 2.20
N GLY A 301 -54.64 6.16 2.62
CA GLY A 301 -53.30 6.03 3.16
C GLY A 301 -52.20 5.80 2.13
N LEU A 302 -52.50 5.75 0.86
CA LEU A 302 -51.54 5.64 -0.24
C LEU A 302 -51.04 7.02 -0.71
N TYR A 303 -49.78 7.11 -1.12
CA TYR A 303 -49.24 8.31 -1.73
C TYR A 303 -49.74 8.40 -3.16
N ASP A 304 -50.56 9.39 -3.44
CA ASP A 304 -51.08 9.64 -4.78
C ASP A 304 -50.76 11.06 -5.24
N TYR A 305 -50.95 11.34 -6.53
CA TYR A 305 -50.78 12.66 -7.10
C TYR A 305 -51.84 13.60 -6.56
N TYR A 306 -51.51 14.27 -5.46
CA TYR A 306 -52.38 15.15 -4.71
C TYR A 306 -52.08 16.61 -5.04
N GLN A 307 -52.99 17.30 -5.69
CA GLN A 307 -52.90 18.75 -5.83
C GLN A 307 -53.21 19.40 -4.48
N ALA A 308 -52.16 19.94 -3.85
CA ALA A 308 -52.36 20.64 -2.58
C ALA A 308 -53.42 21.74 -2.71
N LYS A 309 -54.47 21.67 -1.84
CA LYS A 309 -55.57 22.62 -1.79
C LYS A 309 -55.59 23.32 -0.45
N ASP A 310 -56.10 24.57 -0.46
CA ASP A 310 -56.41 25.26 0.78
C ASP A 310 -57.69 24.70 1.44
N GLY A 311 -58.01 25.20 2.62
CA GLY A 311 -59.24 24.81 3.35
C GLY A 311 -60.55 25.16 2.64
N SER A 312 -60.50 25.90 1.53
CA SER A 312 -61.63 26.26 0.67
C SER A 312 -61.65 25.41 -0.65
N GLY A 313 -60.71 24.48 -0.81
CA GLY A 313 -60.64 23.61 -1.97
C GLY A 313 -59.95 24.21 -3.21
N ASN A 314 -59.31 25.38 -3.08
CA ASN A 314 -58.57 26.01 -4.19
C ASN A 314 -57.17 25.40 -4.24
N LEU A 315 -56.65 25.19 -5.48
CA LEU A 315 -55.29 24.71 -5.66
C LEU A 315 -54.26 25.70 -5.12
N LEU A 316 -53.38 25.24 -4.24
CA LEU A 316 -52.25 26.03 -3.74
C LEU A 316 -51.29 26.40 -4.89
N TYR A 317 -51.03 25.45 -5.77
CA TYR A 317 -50.16 25.61 -6.93
C TYR A 317 -50.85 25.08 -8.17
N PRO A 318 -51.38 25.97 -9.03
CA PRO A 318 -52.07 25.54 -10.22
C PRO A 318 -51.17 24.88 -11.27
N ALA A 319 -51.77 24.14 -12.20
CA ALA A 319 -51.04 23.48 -13.28
C ALA A 319 -50.14 24.49 -14.02
N GLY A 320 -48.92 24.11 -14.31
CA GLY A 320 -47.94 24.96 -14.98
C GLY A 320 -47.31 26.05 -14.11
N TYR A 321 -47.66 26.14 -12.83
CA TYR A 321 -47.10 27.17 -11.92
C TYR A 321 -45.57 27.25 -11.90
N TYR A 322 -44.89 26.10 -11.98
CA TYR A 322 -43.44 25.98 -12.02
C TYR A 322 -42.86 25.81 -13.41
N ASP A 323 -43.63 26.10 -14.49
CA ASP A 323 -43.08 26.01 -15.84
C ASP A 323 -42.11 27.15 -16.14
N ASP A 324 -41.10 26.86 -16.96
CA ASP A 324 -40.09 27.83 -17.35
C ASP A 324 -40.65 28.81 -18.36
N PRO A 325 -40.77 30.11 -18.03
CA PRO A 325 -41.35 31.10 -18.93
C PRO A 325 -40.57 31.25 -20.24
N ARG A 326 -39.32 30.83 -20.31
CA ARG A 326 -38.51 30.85 -21.53
C ARG A 326 -38.98 29.85 -22.57
N THR A 327 -39.76 28.86 -22.20
CA THR A 327 -40.36 27.85 -23.07
C THR A 327 -41.77 28.24 -23.58
N LEU A 328 -42.31 29.34 -23.09
CA LEU A 328 -43.65 29.79 -23.33
C LEU A 328 -43.68 30.96 -24.34
N THR A 329 -44.74 31.06 -25.14
CA THR A 329 -45.00 32.21 -25.97
C THR A 329 -45.37 33.44 -25.12
N GLU A 330 -45.28 34.65 -25.67
CA GLU A 330 -45.56 35.88 -24.91
C GLU A 330 -46.96 35.90 -24.30
N GLY A 331 -47.97 35.38 -25.00
CA GLY A 331 -49.33 35.25 -24.51
C GLY A 331 -49.46 34.28 -23.35
N GLU A 332 -48.79 33.13 -23.47
CA GLU A 332 -48.76 32.11 -22.41
C GLU A 332 -47.97 32.59 -21.19
N GLN A 333 -46.89 33.38 -21.34
CA GLN A 333 -46.18 34.01 -20.24
C GLN A 333 -47.04 34.94 -19.42
N LYS A 334 -47.91 35.75 -20.09
CA LYS A 334 -48.83 36.64 -19.38
C LYS A 334 -49.90 35.86 -18.59
N ALA A 335 -50.43 34.79 -19.21
CA ALA A 335 -51.39 33.90 -18.53
C ALA A 335 -50.71 33.17 -17.36
N TRP A 336 -49.50 32.67 -17.56
CA TRP A 336 -48.69 32.03 -16.54
C TRP A 336 -48.37 32.95 -15.36
N ALA A 337 -47.94 34.19 -15.63
CA ALA A 337 -47.66 35.17 -14.58
C ALA A 337 -48.88 35.52 -13.72
N SER A 338 -50.07 35.57 -14.36
CA SER A 338 -51.36 35.85 -13.69
C SER A 338 -51.88 34.65 -12.90
N ASN A 339 -51.37 33.45 -13.13
CA ASN A 339 -51.78 32.21 -12.46
C ASN A 339 -51.06 32.08 -11.09
N ILE A 340 -51.50 32.85 -10.10
CA ILE A 340 -50.80 32.96 -8.80
C ILE A 340 -51.22 31.90 -7.77
N GLY A 341 -52.31 31.19 -8.00
CA GLY A 341 -52.88 30.25 -7.06
C GLY A 341 -53.18 30.91 -5.69
N VAL A 342 -53.31 30.07 -4.69
CA VAL A 342 -53.47 30.54 -3.28
C VAL A 342 -52.10 31.01 -2.71
N SER A 343 -50.98 30.62 -3.29
CA SER A 343 -49.65 31.06 -2.86
C SER A 343 -49.42 32.57 -2.95
N GLY A 344 -50.18 33.25 -3.85
CA GLY A 344 -50.13 34.69 -4.04
C GLY A 344 -48.83 35.21 -4.69
N ILE A 345 -47.93 34.32 -5.17
CA ILE A 345 -46.67 34.74 -5.80
C ILE A 345 -46.95 35.07 -7.26
N GLY A 346 -47.23 36.33 -7.52
CA GLY A 346 -47.39 36.94 -8.85
C GLY A 346 -46.24 37.87 -9.19
N LEU A 347 -46.33 38.48 -10.37
CA LEU A 347 -45.33 39.42 -10.89
C LEU A 347 -45.31 40.70 -10.05
N SER A 348 -44.17 41.11 -9.57
CA SER A 348 -43.97 42.37 -8.87
C SER A 348 -43.74 43.50 -9.89
N GLU A 349 -43.97 44.75 -9.49
CA GLU A 349 -43.72 45.93 -10.30
C GLU A 349 -42.24 45.99 -10.73
N GLY A 350 -42.00 46.09 -12.02
CA GLY A 350 -40.64 46.11 -12.62
C GLY A 350 -39.89 44.78 -12.63
N GLU A 351 -40.53 43.69 -12.19
CA GLU A 351 -39.90 42.35 -12.19
C GLU A 351 -40.01 41.69 -13.59
N SER A 352 -38.98 40.96 -13.98
CA SER A 352 -39.00 40.14 -15.16
C SER A 352 -39.76 38.81 -14.98
N MET A 353 -40.26 38.21 -16.05
CA MET A 353 -40.85 36.86 -15.99
C MET A 353 -39.88 35.83 -15.44
N LEU A 354 -38.58 35.98 -15.70
CA LEU A 354 -37.54 35.12 -15.18
C LEU A 354 -37.32 35.33 -13.66
N GLY A 355 -37.51 36.59 -13.18
CA GLY A 355 -37.49 36.93 -11.76
C GLY A 355 -38.64 36.25 -11.02
N LEU A 356 -39.86 36.35 -11.54
CA LEU A 356 -41.02 35.64 -10.98
C LEU A 356 -40.76 34.10 -10.93
N PHE A 357 -40.22 33.55 -12.00
CA PHE A 357 -39.90 32.12 -12.09
C PHE A 357 -38.90 31.73 -10.99
N ALA A 358 -37.82 32.48 -10.86
CA ALA A 358 -36.83 32.25 -9.81
C ALA A 358 -37.41 32.35 -8.40
N ARG A 359 -38.32 33.30 -8.12
CA ARG A 359 -39.03 33.39 -6.87
C ARG A 359 -39.94 32.19 -6.59
N ARG A 360 -40.68 31.74 -7.64
CA ARG A 360 -41.51 30.53 -7.52
C ARG A 360 -40.65 29.27 -7.20
N LEU A 361 -39.43 29.21 -7.69
CA LEU A 361 -38.46 28.17 -7.34
C LEU A 361 -37.74 28.42 -5.99
N GLU A 362 -38.08 29.53 -5.28
CA GLU A 362 -37.47 29.95 -4.03
C GLU A 362 -35.95 30.26 -4.11
N PHE A 363 -35.47 30.64 -5.31
CA PHE A 363 -34.07 31.08 -5.47
C PHE A 363 -33.81 32.40 -4.72
N ASN A 364 -34.85 33.20 -4.45
CA ASN A 364 -34.77 34.39 -3.62
C ASN A 364 -34.35 34.11 -2.16
N ASN A 365 -34.33 32.86 -1.70
CA ASN A 365 -33.80 32.51 -0.39
C ASN A 365 -32.27 32.71 -0.34
N SER A 366 -31.59 32.78 -1.50
CA SER A 366 -30.20 33.20 -1.66
C SER A 366 -30.15 34.36 -2.65
N PRO A 367 -29.86 35.61 -2.21
CA PRO A 367 -29.74 36.77 -3.09
C PRO A 367 -28.74 36.54 -4.22
N MET A 368 -27.62 35.87 -3.92
CA MET A 368 -26.57 35.58 -4.91
C MET A 368 -27.02 34.54 -5.94
N MET A 369 -27.71 33.48 -5.53
CA MET A 369 -28.30 32.53 -6.46
C MET A 369 -29.30 33.19 -7.40
N MET A 370 -30.17 34.06 -6.83
CA MET A 370 -31.15 34.82 -7.60
C MET A 370 -30.47 35.71 -8.65
N GLU A 371 -29.44 36.47 -8.23
CA GLU A 371 -28.72 37.36 -9.13
C GLU A 371 -27.99 36.56 -10.23
N ASN A 372 -27.29 35.50 -9.88
CA ASN A 372 -26.56 34.66 -10.83
C ASN A 372 -27.51 34.01 -11.84
N PHE A 373 -28.65 33.48 -11.37
CA PHE A 373 -29.66 32.91 -12.27
C PHE A 373 -30.18 33.93 -13.28
N LEU A 374 -30.54 35.15 -12.80
CA LEU A 374 -31.05 36.21 -13.65
C LEU A 374 -30.00 36.72 -14.69
N ASN A 375 -28.74 36.71 -14.30
CA ASN A 375 -27.62 37.15 -15.14
C ASN A 375 -26.99 36.01 -15.96
N GLY A 376 -27.49 34.78 -15.85
CA GLY A 376 -26.96 33.61 -16.56
C GLY A 376 -25.52 33.23 -16.11
N ARG A 377 -25.11 33.62 -14.88
CA ARG A 377 -23.81 33.25 -14.33
C ARG A 377 -23.92 31.87 -13.71
N MET A 378 -22.94 31.01 -13.99
CA MET A 378 -22.91 29.63 -13.51
C MET A 378 -21.51 29.26 -13.06
N VAL A 379 -21.42 28.36 -12.07
CA VAL A 379 -20.19 27.78 -11.57
C VAL A 379 -20.24 26.28 -11.80
N ASP A 380 -19.25 25.74 -12.46
CA ASP A 380 -19.02 24.30 -12.46
C ASP A 380 -18.26 23.92 -11.18
N TRP A 381 -18.99 23.41 -10.20
CA TRP A 381 -18.43 23.01 -8.92
C TRP A 381 -17.53 21.80 -9.01
N ASN A 382 -17.69 20.98 -10.06
CA ASN A 382 -16.81 19.86 -10.31
C ASN A 382 -15.43 20.34 -10.76
N ASP A 383 -15.37 21.24 -11.74
CA ASP A 383 -14.10 21.84 -12.17
C ASP A 383 -13.46 22.70 -11.06
N ALA A 384 -14.30 23.33 -10.24
CA ALA A 384 -13.82 24.09 -9.08
C ALA A 384 -13.25 23.20 -7.98
N THR A 385 -13.77 21.97 -7.80
CA THR A 385 -13.34 21.04 -6.76
C THR A 385 -12.09 20.27 -7.14
N PHE A 386 -12.04 19.83 -8.39
CA PHE A 386 -11.00 18.94 -8.88
C PHE A 386 -10.00 19.65 -9.80
N ARG A 387 -8.76 19.18 -9.74
CA ARG A 387 -7.68 19.66 -10.60
C ARG A 387 -6.98 18.48 -11.29
N THR A 388 -6.19 18.80 -12.30
CA THR A 388 -5.19 17.89 -12.82
C THR A 388 -3.94 18.01 -11.95
N GLY A 389 -3.58 16.92 -11.28
CA GLY A 389 -2.37 16.84 -10.47
C GLY A 389 -1.16 16.46 -11.30
N PHE A 390 0.01 17.01 -10.98
CA PHE A 390 1.28 16.68 -11.60
C PHE A 390 2.15 15.88 -10.62
N ASN A 391 2.49 14.65 -10.99
CA ASN A 391 3.24 13.73 -10.16
C ASN A 391 4.67 13.59 -10.68
N GLN A 392 5.62 13.58 -9.75
CA GLN A 392 7.05 13.51 -10.01
C GLN A 392 7.68 12.48 -9.08
N ASP A 393 8.41 11.52 -9.64
CA ASP A 393 9.20 10.56 -8.89
C ASP A 393 10.60 10.50 -9.51
N TYR A 394 11.60 10.82 -8.71
CA TYR A 394 13.00 10.80 -9.08
C TYR A 394 13.71 9.76 -8.25
N ASN A 395 14.45 8.89 -8.91
CA ASN A 395 15.16 7.80 -8.27
C ASN A 395 16.57 7.67 -8.81
N ALA A 396 17.54 7.45 -7.92
CA ALA A 396 18.91 7.13 -8.26
C ALA A 396 19.39 5.96 -7.41
N SER A 397 20.02 4.97 -8.03
CA SER A 397 20.58 3.84 -7.29
C SER A 397 21.94 3.43 -7.82
N ILE A 398 22.75 2.88 -6.91
CA ILE A 398 24.03 2.23 -7.21
C ILE A 398 24.06 0.85 -6.57
N SER A 399 24.49 -0.14 -7.30
CA SER A 399 24.62 -1.51 -6.81
C SER A 399 25.84 -2.19 -7.37
N GLY A 400 26.41 -3.13 -6.62
CA GLY A 400 27.53 -3.93 -7.03
C GLY A 400 27.83 -5.04 -6.03
N ALA A 401 28.63 -6.00 -6.47
CA ALA A 401 29.12 -7.04 -5.57
C ALA A 401 30.55 -7.46 -5.94
N THR A 402 31.25 -7.90 -4.91
CA THR A 402 32.47 -8.68 -5.00
C THR A 402 32.21 -10.08 -4.44
N GLU A 403 33.17 -10.98 -4.45
CA GLU A 403 33.04 -12.31 -3.84
C GLU A 403 32.65 -12.25 -2.33
N ARG A 404 32.95 -11.14 -1.64
CA ARG A 404 32.74 -11.02 -0.19
C ARG A 404 31.69 -10.00 0.23
N VAL A 405 31.40 -8.99 -0.58
CA VAL A 405 30.49 -7.91 -0.20
C VAL A 405 29.57 -7.60 -1.38
N ASN A 406 28.29 -7.58 -1.11
CA ASN A 406 27.32 -6.97 -2.02
C ASN A 406 26.67 -5.75 -1.37
N TYR A 407 26.36 -4.76 -2.19
CA TYR A 407 25.75 -3.52 -1.74
C TYR A 407 24.71 -3.03 -2.74
N TYR A 408 23.71 -2.39 -2.20
CA TYR A 408 22.70 -1.63 -2.93
C TYR A 408 22.42 -0.35 -2.14
N PHE A 409 22.41 0.78 -2.82
CA PHE A 409 22.04 2.07 -2.24
C PHE A 409 21.13 2.81 -3.21
N SER A 410 20.03 3.37 -2.71
CA SER A 410 19.12 4.21 -3.47
C SER A 410 18.74 5.47 -2.73
N LEU A 411 18.42 6.51 -3.50
CA LEU A 411 17.82 7.76 -3.07
C LEU A 411 16.64 8.05 -3.97
N GLY A 412 15.52 8.42 -3.37
CA GLY A 412 14.30 8.76 -4.09
C GLY A 412 13.65 10.03 -3.54
N TYR A 413 13.04 10.79 -4.41
CA TYR A 413 12.17 11.90 -4.06
C TYR A 413 10.90 11.81 -4.87
N ILE A 414 9.77 11.81 -4.18
CA ILE A 414 8.45 11.79 -4.79
C ILE A 414 7.68 13.05 -4.38
N ASN A 415 6.96 13.63 -5.33
CA ASN A 415 6.03 14.73 -5.09
C ASN A 415 4.79 14.49 -5.95
N ASN A 416 3.71 14.08 -5.31
CA ASN A 416 2.43 13.79 -5.95
C ASN A 416 1.39 14.82 -5.56
N GLU A 417 0.64 15.27 -6.54
CA GLU A 417 -0.53 16.13 -6.38
C GLU A 417 -1.80 15.32 -6.66
N GLY A 418 -2.69 15.30 -5.68
CA GLY A 418 -3.99 14.65 -5.84
C GLY A 418 -4.97 15.45 -6.71
N ALA A 419 -6.04 14.80 -7.11
CA ALA A 419 -7.10 15.45 -7.88
C ALA A 419 -7.83 16.56 -7.12
N VAL A 420 -7.75 16.59 -5.80
CA VAL A 420 -8.29 17.66 -4.95
C VAL A 420 -7.15 18.59 -4.54
N GLN A 421 -7.36 19.88 -4.69
CA GLN A 421 -6.36 20.88 -4.33
C GLN A 421 -6.04 20.82 -2.82
N GLY A 422 -4.75 20.74 -2.45
CA GLY A 422 -4.27 20.56 -1.09
C GLY A 422 -4.09 19.09 -0.68
N ASN A 423 -4.57 18.15 -1.50
CA ASN A 423 -4.19 16.75 -1.34
C ASN A 423 -2.85 16.52 -2.03
N GLU A 424 -1.78 16.54 -1.26
CA GLU A 424 -0.42 16.42 -1.74
C GLU A 424 0.33 15.38 -0.91
N TYR A 425 1.27 14.69 -1.52
CA TYR A 425 2.16 13.76 -0.87
C TYR A 425 3.57 13.99 -1.36
N ASN A 426 4.49 14.23 -0.46
CA ASN A 426 5.89 14.31 -0.80
C ASN A 426 6.74 13.52 0.18
N ALA A 427 7.76 12.85 -0.33
CA ALA A 427 8.65 12.08 0.51
C ALA A 427 10.07 12.07 -0.08
N PHE A 428 11.05 12.17 0.81
CA PHE A 428 12.41 11.77 0.56
C PHE A 428 12.61 10.35 1.09
N ARG A 429 13.18 9.46 0.28
CA ARG A 429 13.37 8.05 0.59
C ARG A 429 14.83 7.67 0.36
N SER A 430 15.38 6.84 1.23
CA SER A 430 16.68 6.20 0.98
C SER A 430 16.66 4.76 1.46
N ASN A 431 17.34 3.91 0.73
CA ASN A 431 17.56 2.51 1.10
C ASN A 431 19.04 2.17 0.97
N MET A 432 19.61 1.56 2.00
CA MET A 432 20.97 1.06 2.02
C MET A 432 20.98 -0.40 2.47
N LYS A 433 21.41 -1.28 1.59
CA LYS A 433 21.54 -2.71 1.88
C LYS A 433 22.97 -3.17 1.63
N ILE A 434 23.55 -3.77 2.65
CA ILE A 434 24.91 -4.31 2.59
C ILE A 434 24.89 -5.72 3.18
N ASN A 435 25.48 -6.69 2.47
CA ASN A 435 25.75 -8.02 3.01
C ASN A 435 27.22 -8.35 2.81
N ALA A 436 27.86 -8.86 3.85
CA ALA A 436 29.27 -9.16 3.85
C ALA A 436 29.54 -10.58 4.37
N LYS A 437 30.28 -11.34 3.56
CA LYS A 437 30.85 -12.63 3.96
C LYS A 437 32.16 -12.38 4.70
N ILE A 438 32.09 -12.32 6.02
CA ILE A 438 33.24 -12.00 6.91
C ILE A 438 34.25 -13.15 6.86
N THR A 439 33.74 -14.38 6.94
CA THR A 439 34.50 -15.63 6.80
C THR A 439 33.68 -16.60 5.97
N ASP A 440 34.20 -17.78 5.65
CA ASP A 440 33.42 -18.79 4.90
C ASP A 440 32.23 -19.36 5.68
N TRP A 441 32.20 -19.17 6.99
CA TRP A 441 31.15 -19.66 7.87
C TRP A 441 30.27 -18.54 8.45
N LEU A 442 30.66 -17.25 8.32
CA LEU A 442 29.94 -16.11 8.90
C LEU A 442 29.61 -15.07 7.83
N GLU A 443 28.31 -14.83 7.63
CA GLU A 443 27.78 -13.73 6.85
C GLU A 443 27.03 -12.77 7.76
N VAL A 444 27.15 -11.46 7.52
CA VAL A 444 26.40 -10.42 8.22
C VAL A 444 25.79 -9.48 7.22
N GLY A 445 24.63 -8.95 7.53
CA GLY A 445 23.93 -8.00 6.66
C GLY A 445 23.22 -6.92 7.46
N ALA A 446 23.05 -5.79 6.79
CA ALA A 446 22.25 -4.67 7.26
C ALA A 446 21.44 -4.11 6.09
N ASN A 447 20.15 -3.84 6.35
CA ASN A 447 19.27 -3.09 5.47
C ASN A 447 18.71 -1.91 6.27
N VAL A 448 18.87 -0.68 5.79
CA VAL A 448 18.43 0.55 6.44
C VAL A 448 17.58 1.34 5.46
N ASN A 449 16.31 1.48 5.76
CA ASN A 449 15.36 2.31 5.03
C ASN A 449 15.03 3.54 5.86
N PHE A 450 15.17 4.69 5.27
CA PHE A 450 14.79 5.97 5.86
C PHE A 450 13.79 6.68 4.95
N GLN A 451 12.77 7.27 5.56
CA GLN A 451 11.81 8.12 4.87
C GLN A 451 11.49 9.34 5.74
N ASP A 452 11.48 10.51 5.10
CA ASP A 452 10.89 11.74 5.65
C ASP A 452 9.80 12.20 4.69
N ARG A 453 8.55 12.30 5.18
CA ARG A 453 7.40 12.55 4.33
C ARG A 453 6.40 13.53 4.93
N SER A 454 5.68 14.21 4.06
CA SER A 454 4.49 14.97 4.37
C SER A 454 3.29 14.37 3.62
N ASP A 455 2.21 14.09 4.34
CA ASP A 455 0.97 13.52 3.78
C ASP A 455 -0.02 14.62 3.34
N GLY A 456 0.50 15.77 2.93
CA GLY A 456 -0.27 16.89 2.44
C GLY A 456 -0.83 17.80 3.52
N ASP A 457 -1.50 18.82 3.09
CA ASP A 457 -2.01 19.92 3.90
C ASP A 457 -3.49 20.22 3.66
N ILE A 458 -4.31 19.20 3.45
CA ILE A 458 -5.76 19.42 3.55
C ILE A 458 -6.05 19.88 4.97
N GLN A 459 -6.31 21.15 5.08
CA GLN A 459 -6.28 21.91 6.33
C GLN A 459 -7.45 21.65 7.24
N VAL A 460 -8.46 20.95 6.78
CA VAL A 460 -9.65 20.68 7.57
C VAL A 460 -9.83 19.18 7.62
N SER A 461 -10.01 18.66 8.84
CA SER A 461 -10.46 17.28 9.04
C SER A 461 -11.90 17.16 8.53
N LEU A 462 -12.01 17.12 7.24
CA LEU A 462 -13.27 17.01 6.56
C LEU A 462 -13.59 15.53 6.56
N GLY A 463 -14.71 15.17 7.14
CA GLY A 463 -15.24 13.83 6.98
C GLY A 463 -15.15 13.40 5.50
N SER A 464 -15.04 12.13 5.23
CA SER A 464 -14.71 11.52 3.95
C SER A 464 -15.50 12.02 2.72
N ASN A 465 -16.50 12.87 2.91
CA ASN A 465 -17.38 13.36 1.84
C ASN A 465 -17.46 14.88 1.77
N TYR A 466 -16.64 15.60 2.49
CA TYR A 466 -16.79 17.04 2.64
C TYR A 466 -16.58 17.81 1.34
N TRP A 467 -15.42 17.70 0.73
CA TRP A 467 -15.08 18.40 -0.51
C TRP A 467 -15.82 17.82 -1.73
N ASP A 468 -16.05 16.50 -1.76
CA ASP A 468 -16.78 15.81 -2.83
C ASP A 468 -18.28 16.08 -2.71
N ASN A 469 -18.92 15.69 -1.61
CA ASN A 469 -20.37 15.78 -1.49
C ASN A 469 -20.86 17.19 -1.18
N ASN A 470 -20.14 17.96 -0.37
CA ASN A 470 -20.61 19.29 0.01
C ASN A 470 -20.42 20.31 -1.11
N MET A 471 -19.28 20.29 -1.81
CA MET A 471 -19.09 21.20 -2.94
C MET A 471 -20.00 20.84 -4.13
N LEU A 472 -20.10 19.55 -4.47
CA LEU A 472 -20.96 19.11 -5.57
C LEU A 472 -22.48 19.22 -5.26
N ARG A 473 -22.85 19.43 -4.00
CA ARG A 473 -24.24 19.77 -3.62
C ARG A 473 -24.61 21.22 -3.88
N ASN A 474 -23.63 22.08 -4.12
CA ASN A 474 -23.91 23.47 -4.43
C ASN A 474 -24.68 23.60 -5.73
N SER A 475 -25.63 24.51 -5.77
CA SER A 475 -26.31 24.87 -7.01
C SER A 475 -25.32 25.41 -8.04
N PRO A 476 -25.44 25.08 -9.32
CA PRO A 476 -24.67 25.73 -10.39
C PRO A 476 -24.84 27.27 -10.41
N TYR A 477 -25.93 27.79 -9.86
CA TYR A 477 -26.19 29.24 -9.70
C TYR A 477 -25.66 29.81 -8.39
N ALA A 478 -25.11 29.02 -7.51
CA ALA A 478 -24.47 29.51 -6.30
C ALA A 478 -23.19 30.26 -6.63
N SER A 479 -22.70 31.09 -5.73
CA SER A 479 -21.47 31.86 -5.95
C SER A 479 -20.31 31.31 -5.13
N MET A 480 -19.16 31.17 -5.76
CA MET A 480 -17.92 30.83 -5.05
C MET A 480 -17.40 31.99 -4.23
N TYR A 481 -17.75 33.22 -4.63
CA TYR A 481 -17.26 34.47 -4.02
C TYR A 481 -18.42 35.36 -3.61
N ASP A 482 -18.21 36.14 -2.54
CA ASP A 482 -19.10 37.25 -2.15
C ASP A 482 -18.92 38.45 -3.10
N ASN A 483 -19.72 39.51 -2.89
CA ASN A 483 -19.66 40.73 -3.71
C ASN A 483 -18.34 41.51 -3.57
N ASN A 484 -17.53 41.18 -2.56
CA ASN A 484 -16.21 41.78 -2.32
C ASN A 484 -15.06 40.95 -2.91
N GLY A 485 -15.37 39.78 -3.48
CA GLY A 485 -14.38 38.87 -4.06
C GLY A 485 -13.74 37.91 -3.03
N ASN A 486 -14.27 37.83 -1.81
CA ASN A 486 -13.86 36.83 -0.83
C ASN A 486 -14.61 35.53 -1.05
N TYR A 487 -14.03 34.40 -0.67
CA TYR A 487 -14.75 33.13 -0.76
C TYR A 487 -16.01 33.13 0.11
N GLU A 488 -17.14 32.72 -0.46
CA GLU A 488 -18.40 32.53 0.26
C GLU A 488 -18.38 31.17 0.98
N GLN A 489 -18.66 31.17 2.28
CA GLN A 489 -18.66 29.92 3.07
C GLN A 489 -19.82 28.99 2.69
N TYR A 490 -21.03 29.56 2.55
CA TYR A 490 -22.26 28.82 2.23
C TYR A 490 -22.87 29.34 0.91
N PRO A 491 -22.39 28.85 -0.22
CA PRO A 491 -22.66 29.42 -1.54
C PRO A 491 -24.13 29.56 -1.94
N MET A 492 -25.01 28.75 -1.32
CA MET A 492 -26.42 28.76 -1.68
C MET A 492 -27.26 29.73 -0.87
N SER A 493 -26.94 29.94 0.39
CA SER A 493 -27.83 30.74 1.25
C SER A 493 -27.14 31.54 2.31
N GLY A 494 -25.85 31.41 2.48
CA GLY A 494 -25.14 31.95 3.64
C GLY A 494 -25.52 31.29 4.96
N LEU A 495 -26.25 30.16 4.95
CA LEU A 495 -26.70 29.43 6.14
C LEU A 495 -26.21 27.98 6.14
N PRO A 496 -25.73 27.46 7.28
CA PRO A 496 -25.23 26.11 7.42
C PRO A 496 -26.24 24.99 7.10
N THR A 497 -27.53 25.32 7.18
CA THR A 497 -28.63 24.34 7.10
C THR A 497 -29.02 23.96 5.68
N ASN A 498 -28.58 24.68 4.65
CA ASN A 498 -29.07 24.49 3.27
C ASN A 498 -28.19 23.58 2.39
N GLY A 499 -27.25 22.89 2.98
CA GLY A 499 -26.49 21.82 2.29
C GLY A 499 -25.28 22.36 1.61
N GLY A 500 -24.73 22.68 0.78
CA GLY A 500 -23.50 23.08 0.13
C GLY A 500 -22.53 23.85 0.99
N TYR A 501 -21.28 23.68 0.68
CA TYR A 501 -20.18 24.31 1.39
C TYR A 501 -19.01 24.57 0.46
N ASN A 502 -18.27 25.64 0.69
CA ASN A 502 -17.10 25.98 -0.09
C ASN A 502 -15.84 25.75 0.74
N TYR A 503 -15.15 24.63 0.52
CA TYR A 503 -13.98 24.31 1.30
C TYR A 503 -12.79 25.26 1.07
N TYR A 504 -12.75 26.00 -0.05
CA TYR A 504 -11.76 27.05 -0.27
C TYR A 504 -11.88 28.20 0.73
N PHE A 505 -13.09 28.40 1.30
CA PHE A 505 -13.28 29.33 2.39
C PHE A 505 -12.40 28.99 3.59
N ASP A 506 -12.41 27.71 4.02
CA ASP A 506 -11.62 27.26 5.16
C ASP A 506 -10.13 27.39 4.93
N ARG A 507 -9.67 27.14 3.71
CA ARG A 507 -8.24 27.23 3.37
C ARG A 507 -7.63 28.60 3.60
N GLN A 508 -8.41 29.65 3.75
CA GLN A 508 -7.94 30.98 4.10
C GLN A 508 -7.64 31.13 5.58
N TYR A 509 -8.30 30.33 6.42
CA TYR A 509 -8.35 30.51 7.87
C TYR A 509 -7.69 29.37 8.66
N TYR A 510 -7.25 28.36 7.98
CA TYR A 510 -6.62 27.19 8.62
C TYR A 510 -5.26 26.93 8.03
N ASP A 511 -4.35 26.48 8.87
CA ASP A 511 -3.04 25.98 8.46
C ASP A 511 -2.81 24.64 9.15
N LEU A 512 -2.30 23.66 8.40
CA LEU A 512 -2.01 22.30 8.85
C LEU A 512 -0.63 21.89 8.34
N GLU A 513 0.22 21.49 9.27
CA GLU A 513 1.49 20.84 8.95
C GLU A 513 1.51 19.48 9.62
N LYS A 514 1.68 18.41 8.82
CA LYS A 514 1.83 17.06 9.34
C LYS A 514 2.92 16.31 8.57
N GLY A 515 3.59 15.42 9.26
CA GLY A 515 4.65 14.64 8.63
C GLY A 515 5.05 13.44 9.45
N TYR A 516 5.78 12.56 8.76
CA TYR A 516 6.34 11.34 9.32
C TYR A 516 7.82 11.26 9.02
N THR A 517 8.60 10.86 10.01
CA THR A 517 9.97 10.42 9.83
C THR A 517 10.03 8.95 10.24
N VAL A 518 10.48 8.10 9.34
CA VAL A 518 10.52 6.63 9.52
C VAL A 518 11.94 6.15 9.35
N LEU A 519 12.39 5.32 10.29
CA LEU A 519 13.63 4.56 10.19
C LEU A 519 13.31 3.08 10.40
N ASN A 520 13.40 2.30 9.33
CA ASN A 520 13.24 0.85 9.36
C ASN A 520 14.58 0.19 9.10
N THR A 521 15.00 -0.70 9.99
CA THR A 521 16.31 -1.36 9.89
C THR A 521 16.14 -2.87 10.03
N ILE A 522 16.95 -3.64 9.31
CA ILE A 522 17.03 -5.08 9.44
C ILE A 522 18.51 -5.46 9.56
N PHE A 523 18.87 -6.14 10.62
CA PHE A 523 20.20 -6.70 10.80
C PHE A 523 20.09 -8.22 10.79
N ASN A 524 21.01 -8.87 10.09
CA ASN A 524 21.06 -10.32 10.01
C ASN A 524 22.49 -10.84 10.21
N ALA A 525 22.58 -12.04 10.77
CA ALA A 525 23.83 -12.79 10.85
C ALA A 525 23.53 -14.27 10.57
N LYS A 526 24.26 -14.86 9.63
CA LYS A 526 24.13 -16.27 9.25
C LYS A 526 25.44 -16.99 9.53
N ILE A 527 25.35 -18.10 10.26
CA ILE A 527 26.46 -18.99 10.56
C ILE A 527 26.23 -20.32 9.84
N THR A 528 27.14 -20.67 8.96
CA THR A 528 27.15 -21.98 8.28
C THR A 528 27.91 -22.97 9.13
N LEU A 529 27.25 -24.07 9.51
CA LEU A 529 27.80 -25.11 10.37
C LEU A 529 28.05 -26.40 9.56
N PRO A 530 28.87 -27.32 10.05
CA PRO A 530 29.09 -28.61 9.43
C PRO A 530 27.81 -29.43 9.29
N ALA A 531 27.84 -30.47 8.45
CA ALA A 531 26.79 -31.47 8.25
C ALA A 531 25.43 -30.92 7.69
N GLY A 532 25.44 -29.75 7.06
CA GLY A 532 24.24 -29.14 6.46
C GLY A 532 23.43 -28.28 7.40
N PHE A 533 23.97 -27.96 8.59
CA PHE A 533 23.32 -27.05 9.52
C PHE A 533 23.67 -25.58 9.20
N SER A 534 22.73 -24.70 9.44
CA SER A 534 22.97 -23.24 9.52
C SER A 534 22.15 -22.63 10.66
N TYR A 535 22.69 -21.58 11.26
CA TYR A 535 21.97 -20.74 12.20
C TYR A 535 21.89 -19.33 11.66
N GLN A 536 20.70 -18.74 11.72
CA GLN A 536 20.47 -17.37 11.29
C GLN A 536 19.76 -16.59 12.40
N PHE A 537 20.31 -15.45 12.72
CA PHE A 537 19.71 -14.44 13.59
C PHE A 537 19.31 -13.24 12.75
N ASN A 538 18.07 -12.78 12.93
CA ASN A 538 17.58 -11.54 12.33
C ASN A 538 16.91 -10.69 13.41
N ILE A 539 17.09 -9.37 13.32
CA ILE A 539 16.37 -8.38 14.14
C ILE A 539 16.01 -7.17 13.30
N ALA A 540 14.79 -6.70 13.46
CA ALA A 540 14.25 -5.56 12.70
C ALA A 540 13.64 -4.51 13.63
N PRO A 541 14.43 -3.58 14.18
CA PRO A 541 13.92 -2.42 14.89
C PRO A 541 13.42 -1.37 13.89
N ARG A 542 12.23 -0.81 14.18
CA ARG A 542 11.59 0.24 13.40
C ARG A 542 11.17 1.38 14.32
N TYR A 543 11.48 2.60 13.91
CA TYR A 543 11.05 3.84 14.53
C TYR A 543 10.20 4.63 13.56
N GLN A 544 9.09 5.18 14.05
CA GLN A 544 8.29 6.16 13.34
C GLN A 544 7.99 7.30 14.28
N TRP A 545 8.26 8.51 13.84
CA TRP A 545 7.84 9.75 14.50
C TRP A 545 6.83 10.43 13.61
N PHE A 546 5.73 10.84 14.22
CA PHE A 546 4.67 11.59 13.57
C PHE A 546 4.47 12.90 14.31
N TYR A 547 4.16 13.94 13.57
CA TYR A 547 3.69 15.19 14.12
C TYR A 547 2.56 15.74 13.26
N ASP A 548 1.60 16.42 13.92
CA ASP A 548 0.61 17.26 13.30
C ASP A 548 0.51 18.58 14.07
N ARG A 549 0.35 19.68 13.33
CA ARG A 549 0.18 21.02 13.85
C ARG A 549 -0.92 21.66 13.06
N TYR A 550 -1.93 22.08 13.78
CA TYR A 550 -3.10 22.70 13.21
C TYR A 550 -3.37 24.02 13.90
N TRP A 551 -3.70 25.03 13.12
CA TRP A 551 -4.00 26.35 13.59
C TRP A 551 -5.21 26.90 12.85
N MET A 552 -6.04 27.69 13.55
CA MET A 552 -7.19 28.38 13.02
C MET A 552 -7.01 29.89 13.22
N SER A 553 -7.16 30.65 12.13
CA SER A 553 -7.06 32.11 12.15
C SER A 553 -8.10 32.74 13.09
N ALA A 554 -7.69 33.87 13.68
CA ALA A 554 -8.59 34.72 14.43
C ALA A 554 -9.67 35.41 13.57
N ASP A 555 -9.36 35.54 12.26
CA ASP A 555 -10.22 36.24 11.32
C ASP A 555 -11.34 35.35 10.75
N LEU A 556 -11.39 34.05 11.16
CA LEU A 556 -12.49 33.18 10.76
C LEU A 556 -13.83 33.78 11.16
N PRO A 557 -14.70 34.12 10.19
CA PRO A 557 -16.01 34.70 10.50
C PRO A 557 -16.86 33.76 11.37
N ASN A 558 -17.56 34.32 12.29
CA ASN A 558 -18.48 33.60 13.22
C ASN A 558 -17.83 32.55 14.14
N ALA A 559 -16.49 32.46 14.16
CA ALA A 559 -15.80 31.62 15.13
C ALA A 559 -15.96 32.20 16.54
N SER A 560 -16.41 31.39 17.49
CA SER A 560 -16.37 31.79 18.88
C SER A 560 -14.92 31.89 19.38
N ALA A 561 -14.69 32.72 20.41
CA ALA A 561 -13.37 32.77 21.03
C ALA A 561 -12.90 31.41 21.54
N ALA A 562 -13.82 30.52 21.91
CA ALA A 562 -13.53 29.15 22.34
C ALA A 562 -13.05 28.24 21.21
N ASP A 563 -13.44 28.53 19.97
CA ASP A 563 -13.05 27.73 18.81
C ASP A 563 -11.65 28.09 18.31
N ARG A 564 -11.18 29.31 18.59
CA ARG A 564 -9.84 29.76 18.22
C ARG A 564 -8.79 28.95 18.95
N GLY A 565 -8.05 28.15 18.21
CA GLY A 565 -7.15 27.21 18.82
C GLY A 565 -5.96 26.79 17.98
N VAL A 566 -4.98 26.20 18.68
CA VAL A 566 -3.85 25.48 18.12
C VAL A 566 -3.91 24.06 18.61
N ASN A 567 -3.86 23.13 17.69
CA ASN A 567 -3.66 21.73 18.00
C ASN A 567 -2.22 21.33 17.67
N ARG A 568 -1.56 20.61 18.57
CA ARG A 568 -0.23 20.07 18.35
C ARG A 568 -0.20 18.64 18.85
N GLY A 569 -0.14 17.72 17.90
CA GLY A 569 -0.01 16.30 18.16
C GLY A 569 1.40 15.81 17.80
N TRP A 570 1.89 14.86 18.55
CA TRP A 570 3.03 14.07 18.16
C TRP A 570 2.89 12.64 18.68
N SER A 571 3.43 11.69 17.92
CA SER A 571 3.45 10.31 18.35
C SER A 571 4.73 9.62 17.92
N LYS A 572 5.02 8.53 18.60
CA LYS A 572 6.16 7.68 18.35
C LYS A 572 5.72 6.22 18.37
N ASN A 573 6.02 5.49 17.30
CA ASN A 573 6.01 4.04 17.27
C ASN A 573 7.43 3.50 17.42
N PHE A 574 7.61 2.49 18.25
CA PHE A 574 8.79 1.68 18.30
C PHE A 574 8.40 0.22 18.26
N ASP A 575 8.76 -0.41 17.17
CA ASP A 575 8.49 -1.81 16.91
C ASP A 575 9.82 -2.54 16.79
N TRP A 576 9.91 -3.75 17.32
CA TRP A 576 10.99 -4.65 16.93
C TRP A 576 10.46 -6.07 16.83
N ASN A 577 10.99 -6.82 15.90
CA ASN A 577 10.83 -8.25 15.83
C ASN A 577 12.19 -8.91 15.60
N LEU A 578 12.37 -10.09 16.17
CA LEU A 578 13.56 -10.90 16.00
C LEU A 578 13.19 -12.35 15.73
N ASN A 579 14.05 -13.05 15.03
CA ASN A 579 13.97 -14.49 14.91
C ASN A 579 15.35 -15.16 15.00
N ASN A 580 15.35 -16.34 15.60
CA ASN A 580 16.44 -17.30 15.63
C ASN A 580 16.02 -18.51 14.83
N THR A 581 16.73 -18.81 13.75
CA THR A 581 16.39 -19.89 12.82
C THR A 581 17.53 -20.89 12.75
N ILE A 582 17.26 -22.16 13.03
CA ILE A 582 18.16 -23.27 12.78
C ILE A 582 17.61 -24.04 11.59
N THR A 583 18.40 -24.19 10.54
CA THR A 583 18.09 -24.96 9.35
C THR A 583 19.04 -26.12 9.21
N TRP A 584 18.50 -27.29 8.96
CA TRP A 584 19.26 -28.46 8.51
C TRP A 584 18.78 -28.83 7.12
N ASP A 585 19.71 -28.82 6.16
CA ASP A 585 19.46 -29.15 4.75
C ASP A 585 20.44 -30.22 4.30
N LYS A 586 19.89 -31.33 3.79
CA LYS A 586 20.73 -32.49 3.42
C LYS A 586 20.08 -33.32 2.31
N ILE A 587 20.90 -33.70 1.34
CA ILE A 587 20.55 -34.62 0.28
C ILE A 587 21.23 -35.97 0.53
N PHE A 588 20.44 -37.06 0.49
CA PHE A 588 20.88 -38.45 0.61
C PHE A 588 20.41 -39.24 -0.63
N GLY A 589 21.24 -39.32 -1.65
CA GLY A 589 20.86 -39.93 -2.92
C GLY A 589 19.70 -39.17 -3.57
N GLU A 590 18.57 -39.83 -3.73
CA GLU A 590 17.35 -39.24 -4.32
C GLU A 590 16.42 -38.58 -3.26
N HIS A 591 16.84 -38.55 -2.01
CA HIS A 591 16.07 -37.99 -0.89
C HIS A 591 16.65 -36.64 -0.46
N HIS A 592 15.83 -35.59 -0.47
CA HIS A 592 16.19 -34.27 0.02
C HIS A 592 15.35 -33.92 1.25
N PHE A 593 16.00 -33.55 2.33
CA PHE A 593 15.38 -33.14 3.59
C PHE A 593 15.78 -31.71 3.94
N THR A 594 14.83 -30.88 4.31
CA THR A 594 15.07 -29.59 4.94
C THR A 594 14.23 -29.49 6.21
N ALA A 595 14.88 -29.36 7.36
CA ALA A 595 14.22 -29.15 8.65
C ALA A 595 14.56 -27.77 9.18
N ILE A 596 13.55 -27.04 9.65
CA ILE A 596 13.69 -25.66 10.14
C ILE A 596 13.04 -25.56 11.52
N LEU A 597 13.78 -25.01 12.48
CA LEU A 597 13.27 -24.62 13.80
C LEU A 597 13.44 -23.12 13.96
N VAL A 598 12.38 -22.44 14.39
CA VAL A 598 12.36 -20.98 14.55
C VAL A 598 11.82 -20.62 15.94
N GLN A 599 12.49 -19.67 16.58
CA GLN A 599 11.98 -18.94 17.72
C GLN A 599 11.87 -17.47 17.33
N GLU A 600 10.72 -16.85 17.60
CA GLU A 600 10.44 -15.45 17.34
C GLU A 600 10.04 -14.72 18.61
N ALA A 601 10.34 -13.44 18.65
CA ALA A 601 9.82 -12.51 19.65
C ALA A 601 9.59 -11.15 18.99
N GLU A 602 8.59 -10.45 19.49
CA GLU A 602 8.27 -9.09 19.03
C GLU A 602 7.72 -8.24 20.15
N GLU A 603 7.92 -6.94 20.02
CA GLU A 603 7.37 -5.93 20.89
C GLU A 603 6.92 -4.73 20.05
N HIS A 604 5.80 -4.19 20.44
CA HIS A 604 5.23 -2.99 19.87
C HIS A 604 4.91 -1.98 20.96
N ARG A 605 5.40 -0.74 20.79
CA ARG A 605 5.15 0.39 21.71
C ARG A 605 4.74 1.62 20.91
N TYR A 606 3.62 2.19 21.32
CA TYR A 606 3.12 3.44 20.77
C TYR A 606 2.90 4.45 21.89
N TRP A 607 3.34 5.67 21.69
CA TRP A 607 3.08 6.82 22.54
C TRP A 607 2.51 7.96 21.70
N SER A 608 1.52 8.63 22.22
CA SER A 608 1.04 9.87 21.64
C SER A 608 0.68 10.90 22.69
N ASP A 609 1.04 12.14 22.39
CA ASP A 609 0.66 13.31 23.17
C ASP A 609 0.00 14.32 22.26
N ASN A 610 -1.09 14.91 22.72
CA ASN A 610 -1.82 15.93 22.00
C ASN A 610 -2.13 17.11 22.91
N VAL A 611 -1.80 18.30 22.46
CA VAL A 611 -2.10 19.58 23.09
C VAL A 611 -3.16 20.28 22.26
N ASN A 612 -4.34 20.49 22.87
CA ASN A 612 -5.42 21.25 22.28
C ASN A 612 -5.56 22.58 23.03
N ALA A 613 -4.86 23.59 22.56
CA ALA A 613 -4.86 24.92 23.14
C ALA A 613 -6.05 25.72 22.58
N ARG A 614 -6.92 26.22 23.44
CA ARG A 614 -8.15 26.93 23.07
C ARG A 614 -8.17 28.37 23.58
N ASN A 615 -8.99 29.20 22.94
CA ASN A 615 -9.16 30.61 23.26
C ASN A 615 -7.81 31.35 23.39
N ILE A 616 -6.98 31.17 22.38
CA ILE A 616 -5.67 31.81 22.29
C ILE A 616 -5.85 33.24 21.84
N THR A 617 -5.05 34.17 22.40
CA THR A 617 -4.94 35.52 21.85
C THR A 617 -4.55 35.40 20.38
N PRO A 618 -5.41 35.86 19.46
CA PRO A 618 -5.20 35.59 18.05
C PRO A 618 -4.02 36.38 17.50
N SER A 619 -3.14 35.68 16.79
CA SER A 619 -2.13 36.33 15.96
C SER A 619 -1.76 35.37 14.86
N ASP A 620 -2.12 35.68 13.64
CA ASP A 620 -1.78 34.91 12.47
C ASP A 620 -0.26 34.88 12.23
N ALA A 621 0.47 35.86 12.75
CA ALA A 621 1.93 35.88 12.72
C ALA A 621 2.58 34.78 13.58
N LEU A 622 1.89 34.32 14.62
CA LEU A 622 2.37 33.27 15.52
C LEU A 622 1.90 31.87 15.10
N GLY A 623 0.75 31.77 14.42
CA GLY A 623 0.18 30.52 13.94
C GLY A 623 0.18 29.42 15.02
N PHE A 624 0.59 28.22 14.65
CA PHE A 624 0.70 27.10 15.57
C PHE A 624 1.98 27.10 16.45
N HIS A 625 2.83 28.12 16.35
CA HIS A 625 4.07 28.19 17.13
C HIS A 625 3.88 28.68 18.57
N TYR A 626 2.72 29.25 18.86
CA TYR A 626 2.45 29.85 20.18
C TYR A 626 1.21 29.26 20.84
N THR A 627 1.35 28.66 22.03
CA THR A 627 0.27 28.07 22.81
C THR A 627 0.12 28.68 24.20
N GLN A 628 1.05 29.53 24.67
CA GLN A 628 1.10 30.03 26.05
C GLN A 628 -0.03 31.02 26.38
N GLY A 629 -0.58 31.69 25.37
CA GLY A 629 -1.74 32.59 25.55
C GLY A 629 -3.09 31.89 25.67
N ALA A 630 -3.12 30.54 25.67
CA ALA A 630 -4.34 29.77 25.71
C ALA A 630 -5.05 29.86 27.06
N ASN A 631 -6.37 29.79 27.04
CA ASN A 631 -7.17 29.67 28.23
C ASN A 631 -7.02 28.29 28.84
N LYS A 632 -6.44 28.22 30.04
CA LYS A 632 -6.12 26.96 30.71
C LYS A 632 -7.35 26.09 31.04
N THR A 633 -8.50 26.69 31.26
CA THR A 633 -9.72 25.97 31.61
C THR A 633 -10.46 25.42 30.40
N GLN A 634 -10.17 25.93 29.20
CA GLN A 634 -10.76 25.51 27.93
C GLN A 634 -9.79 24.62 27.10
N SER A 635 -8.52 24.63 27.47
CA SER A 635 -7.48 23.85 26.80
C SER A 635 -7.37 22.47 27.42
N GLY A 636 -6.99 21.49 26.64
CA GLY A 636 -6.83 20.10 27.07
C GLY A 636 -5.57 19.46 26.54
N PHE A 637 -5.19 18.39 27.21
CA PHE A 637 -4.17 17.47 26.72
C PHE A 637 -4.72 16.05 26.80
N SER A 638 -4.28 15.22 25.87
CA SER A 638 -4.56 13.80 25.88
C SER A 638 -3.28 13.03 25.61
N THR A 639 -3.16 11.89 26.25
CA THR A 639 -2.08 10.92 26.02
C THR A 639 -2.70 9.58 25.69
N ASN A 640 -1.99 8.79 24.90
CA ASN A 640 -2.37 7.40 24.65
C ASN A 640 -1.09 6.57 24.52
N ASP A 641 -1.00 5.52 25.35
CA ASP A 641 0.11 4.57 25.34
C ASP A 641 -0.42 3.19 25.04
N THR A 642 0.20 2.52 24.09
CA THR A 642 -0.11 1.14 23.74
C THR A 642 1.14 0.29 23.77
N HIS A 643 1.07 -0.88 24.40
CA HIS A 643 2.17 -1.82 24.50
C HIS A 643 1.66 -3.26 24.41
N TYR A 644 2.25 -4.03 23.49
CA TYR A 644 2.02 -5.46 23.43
C TYR A 644 3.28 -6.23 23.01
N THR A 645 3.27 -7.51 23.35
CA THR A 645 4.35 -8.44 23.02
C THR A 645 3.80 -9.73 22.46
N ALA A 646 4.62 -10.42 21.65
CA ALA A 646 4.30 -11.77 21.22
C ALA A 646 5.56 -12.62 21.13
N ALA A 647 5.38 -13.93 21.25
CA ALA A 647 6.44 -14.92 21.11
C ALA A 647 5.92 -16.13 20.35
N SER A 648 6.78 -16.76 19.55
CA SER A 648 6.38 -17.88 18.72
C SER A 648 7.47 -18.93 18.59
N TYR A 649 7.05 -20.18 18.45
CA TYR A 649 7.92 -21.32 18.19
C TYR A 649 7.37 -22.10 17.00
N LEU A 650 8.24 -22.44 16.05
CA LEU A 650 7.86 -23.12 14.81
C LEU A 650 8.83 -24.25 14.52
N GLY A 651 8.28 -25.38 14.04
CA GLY A 651 9.01 -26.46 13.41
C GLY A 651 8.41 -26.78 12.04
N ARG A 652 9.27 -26.89 11.02
CA ARG A 652 8.90 -27.28 9.65
C ARG A 652 9.80 -28.39 9.14
N LEU A 653 9.23 -29.36 8.48
CA LEU A 653 9.92 -30.39 7.73
C LEU A 653 9.46 -30.35 6.27
N PHE A 654 10.43 -30.22 5.37
CA PHE A 654 10.25 -30.46 3.93
C PHE A 654 11.00 -31.75 3.57
N TYR A 655 10.36 -32.55 2.72
CA TYR A 655 10.95 -33.75 2.16
C TYR A 655 10.60 -33.85 0.68
N SER A 656 11.61 -34.15 -0.16
CA SER A 656 11.43 -34.44 -1.58
C SER A 656 12.08 -35.79 -1.91
N PHE A 657 11.35 -36.59 -2.68
CA PHE A 657 11.87 -37.85 -3.24
C PHE A 657 11.88 -37.76 -4.76
N LYS A 658 13.08 -37.91 -5.34
CA LYS A 658 13.35 -37.87 -6.80
C LYS A 658 12.89 -36.55 -7.46
N ASP A 659 12.82 -35.45 -6.70
CA ASP A 659 12.24 -34.19 -7.15
C ASP A 659 10.82 -34.33 -7.75
N ARG A 660 10.12 -35.40 -7.38
CA ARG A 660 8.85 -35.83 -7.95
C ARG A 660 7.72 -35.82 -6.91
N TYR A 661 8.00 -36.31 -5.71
CA TYR A 661 7.05 -36.37 -4.61
C TYR A 661 7.55 -35.49 -3.47
N MET A 662 6.79 -34.45 -3.13
CA MET A 662 7.17 -33.52 -2.09
C MET A 662 6.14 -33.54 -0.96
N PHE A 663 6.65 -33.43 0.26
CA PHE A 663 5.88 -33.29 1.49
C PHE A 663 6.38 -32.09 2.29
N THR A 664 5.46 -31.29 2.82
CA THR A 664 5.77 -30.23 3.79
C THR A 664 4.86 -30.38 5.00
N GLY A 665 5.43 -30.44 6.20
CA GLY A 665 4.71 -30.40 7.46
C GLY A 665 5.17 -29.25 8.32
N THR A 666 4.24 -28.45 8.87
CA THR A 666 4.56 -27.31 9.73
C THR A 666 3.72 -27.36 10.99
N PHE A 667 4.34 -27.12 12.14
CA PHE A 667 3.68 -26.89 13.42
C PHE A 667 4.19 -25.58 14.03
N ARG A 668 3.26 -24.77 14.53
CA ARG A 668 3.57 -23.48 15.14
C ARG A 668 2.74 -23.24 16.40
N ARG A 669 3.36 -22.64 17.40
CA ARG A 669 2.70 -22.17 18.62
C ARG A 669 2.98 -20.69 18.81
N ASP A 670 1.92 -19.89 18.86
CA ASP A 670 1.97 -18.44 18.99
C ASP A 670 1.38 -17.98 20.31
N GLY A 671 2.08 -17.07 21.01
CA GLY A 671 1.64 -16.38 22.20
C GLY A 671 1.47 -14.89 21.95
N TYR A 672 0.44 -14.27 22.53
CA TYR A 672 0.14 -12.85 22.37
C TYR A 672 -0.46 -12.25 23.63
N SER A 673 0.13 -11.12 24.09
CA SER A 673 -0.26 -10.46 25.35
C SER A 673 -1.65 -9.82 25.33
N GLY A 674 -2.22 -9.56 24.13
CA GLY A 674 -3.55 -8.95 23.98
C GLY A 674 -4.70 -9.94 24.17
N PHE A 675 -4.45 -11.26 24.24
CA PHE A 675 -5.49 -12.25 24.50
C PHE A 675 -5.80 -12.41 25.99
N GLY A 676 -6.95 -13.03 26.26
CA GLY A 676 -7.40 -13.31 27.60
C GLY A 676 -6.39 -14.15 28.37
N SER A 677 -6.28 -13.93 29.67
CA SER A 677 -5.31 -14.60 30.54
C SER A 677 -5.39 -16.13 30.52
N ASN A 678 -6.57 -16.69 30.16
CA ASN A 678 -6.80 -18.12 30.07
C ASN A 678 -6.32 -18.72 28.73
N ASN A 679 -6.23 -17.95 27.65
CA ASN A 679 -5.93 -18.41 26.30
C ASN A 679 -4.84 -17.58 25.57
N PRO A 680 -3.69 -17.27 26.20
CA PRO A 680 -2.66 -16.43 25.56
C PRO A 680 -1.94 -17.13 24.40
N TRP A 681 -2.05 -18.47 24.31
CA TRP A 681 -1.35 -19.29 23.33
C TRP A 681 -2.31 -19.98 22.36
N GLY A 682 -2.00 -19.92 21.04
CA GLY A 682 -2.65 -20.66 19.97
C GLY A 682 -1.70 -21.69 19.35
N ASN A 683 -2.23 -22.84 18.88
CA ASN A 683 -1.48 -23.85 18.16
C ASN A 683 -2.04 -23.98 16.74
N PHE A 684 -1.16 -24.02 15.74
CA PHE A 684 -1.49 -24.05 14.34
C PHE A 684 -0.63 -25.09 13.62
N GLY A 685 -1.16 -25.67 12.56
CA GLY A 685 -0.41 -26.67 11.80
C GLY A 685 -0.87 -26.75 10.35
N SER A 686 0.03 -27.19 9.48
CA SER A 686 -0.27 -27.38 8.07
C SER A 686 0.46 -28.56 7.48
N VAL A 687 -0.14 -29.13 6.43
CA VAL A 687 0.43 -30.19 5.60
C VAL A 687 0.25 -29.81 4.15
N GLY A 688 1.29 -29.99 3.35
CA GLY A 688 1.29 -29.81 1.90
C GLY A 688 1.89 -31.03 1.22
N LEU A 689 1.28 -31.45 0.13
CA LEU A 689 1.73 -32.53 -0.75
C LEU A 689 1.83 -32.01 -2.17
N SER A 690 2.85 -32.41 -2.91
CA SER A 690 2.88 -32.20 -4.34
C SER A 690 3.48 -33.37 -5.08
N TRP A 691 3.00 -33.54 -6.31
CA TRP A 691 3.38 -34.60 -7.21
C TRP A 691 3.62 -34.02 -8.60
N VAL A 692 4.86 -34.15 -9.08
CA VAL A 692 5.26 -33.78 -10.45
C VAL A 692 5.00 -34.99 -11.33
N PHE A 693 3.78 -35.10 -11.83
CA PHE A 693 3.33 -36.28 -12.58
C PHE A 693 3.91 -36.32 -13.99
N SER A 694 4.39 -35.18 -14.53
CA SER A 694 5.11 -35.16 -15.82
C SER A 694 6.39 -36.00 -15.79
N GLU A 695 7.03 -36.13 -14.62
CA GLU A 695 8.25 -36.92 -14.47
C GLU A 695 8.02 -38.43 -14.38
N GLU A 696 6.78 -38.86 -14.47
CA GLU A 696 6.44 -40.29 -14.41
C GLU A 696 6.60 -40.99 -15.75
N ASN A 697 6.95 -42.27 -15.71
CA ASN A 697 7.20 -43.05 -16.92
C ASN A 697 6.01 -43.08 -17.90
N PHE A 698 4.77 -42.98 -17.39
CA PHE A 698 3.56 -42.95 -18.23
C PHE A 698 3.38 -41.63 -18.98
N MET A 699 4.18 -40.59 -18.65
CA MET A 699 4.16 -39.27 -19.29
C MET A 699 5.35 -39.05 -20.21
N SER A 700 6.21 -40.08 -20.41
CA SER A 700 7.44 -39.96 -21.24
C SER A 700 7.16 -39.39 -22.62
N ASP A 701 6.06 -39.78 -23.27
CA ASP A 701 5.69 -39.29 -24.60
C ASP A 701 5.19 -37.83 -24.62
N ALA A 702 4.95 -37.26 -23.47
CA ALA A 702 4.50 -35.86 -23.34
C ALA A 702 5.65 -34.87 -23.13
N HIS A 703 6.86 -35.32 -22.86
CA HIS A 703 8.03 -34.44 -22.58
C HIS A 703 8.41 -33.53 -23.77
N ASP A 704 8.04 -33.90 -25.00
CA ASP A 704 8.30 -33.07 -26.18
C ASP A 704 7.53 -31.74 -26.19
N TRP A 705 6.41 -31.68 -25.49
CA TRP A 705 5.50 -30.51 -25.44
C TRP A 705 5.09 -30.04 -24.05
N MET A 706 5.23 -30.90 -23.03
CA MET A 706 4.93 -30.60 -21.63
C MET A 706 6.22 -30.63 -20.79
N ASP A 707 6.68 -29.48 -20.35
CA ASP A 707 7.90 -29.36 -19.54
C ASP A 707 7.64 -29.72 -18.08
N MET A 708 6.45 -29.39 -17.58
CA MET A 708 6.04 -29.66 -16.21
C MET A 708 4.52 -29.84 -16.11
N GLY A 709 4.11 -30.88 -15.40
CA GLY A 709 2.75 -31.12 -14.93
C GLY A 709 2.81 -31.48 -13.44
N LYS A 710 2.19 -30.65 -12.58
CA LYS A 710 2.28 -30.82 -11.12
C LYS A 710 0.92 -30.67 -10.46
N LEU A 711 0.60 -31.59 -9.57
CA LEU A 711 -0.57 -31.54 -8.67
C LEU A 711 -0.11 -31.09 -7.28
N ARG A 712 -0.86 -30.18 -6.66
CA ARG A 712 -0.64 -29.71 -5.28
C ARG A 712 -1.90 -29.89 -4.43
N LEU A 713 -1.71 -30.35 -3.21
CA LEU A 713 -2.77 -30.49 -2.20
C LEU A 713 -2.24 -29.88 -0.91
N SER A 714 -2.99 -28.97 -0.31
CA SER A 714 -2.62 -28.42 0.99
C SER A 714 -3.81 -28.26 1.92
N TRP A 715 -3.55 -28.46 3.19
CA TRP A 715 -4.45 -28.20 4.29
C TRP A 715 -3.70 -27.54 5.44
N GLY A 716 -4.37 -26.61 6.14
CA GLY A 716 -3.77 -26.04 7.33
C GLY A 716 -4.72 -25.17 8.12
N THR A 717 -4.23 -24.77 9.30
CA THR A 717 -4.91 -23.89 10.23
C THR A 717 -4.03 -22.69 10.53
N ASN A 718 -4.59 -21.48 10.50
CA ASN A 718 -3.95 -20.24 10.87
C ASN A 718 -4.82 -19.50 11.89
N GLY A 719 -4.19 -18.67 12.73
CA GLY A 719 -4.89 -17.77 13.64
C GLY A 719 -4.98 -16.34 13.11
N ASN A 720 -5.76 -15.51 13.80
CA ASN A 720 -5.72 -14.07 13.66
C ASN A 720 -5.74 -13.43 15.05
N ARG A 721 -4.98 -12.34 15.23
CA ARG A 721 -4.81 -11.63 16.50
C ARG A 721 -4.96 -10.11 16.40
N GLU A 722 -5.18 -9.57 15.20
CA GLU A 722 -5.21 -8.12 14.97
C GLU A 722 -6.63 -7.57 15.18
N PHE A 723 -7.02 -7.40 16.44
CA PHE A 723 -8.23 -6.69 16.85
C PHE A 723 -7.86 -5.33 17.47
N GLY A 724 -8.65 -4.31 17.18
CA GLY A 724 -8.29 -2.88 17.31
C GLY A 724 -7.67 -2.43 18.62
N ASP A 725 -8.26 -2.76 19.80
CA ASP A 725 -7.68 -2.40 21.10
C ASP A 725 -7.02 -3.60 21.77
N VAL A 726 -5.69 -3.56 21.91
CA VAL A 726 -4.89 -4.62 22.53
C VAL A 726 -5.23 -4.88 24.01
N TYR A 727 -5.92 -3.95 24.64
CA TYR A 727 -6.41 -4.09 26.02
C TYR A 727 -7.88 -4.52 26.11
N SER A 728 -8.51 -4.93 24.99
CA SER A 728 -9.93 -5.30 24.95
C SER A 728 -10.30 -6.44 25.89
N THR A 729 -9.34 -7.29 26.25
CA THR A 729 -9.53 -8.40 27.20
C THR A 729 -9.49 -7.99 28.66
N LEU A 730 -9.04 -6.78 28.96
CA LEU A 730 -8.95 -6.24 30.32
C LEU A 730 -10.17 -5.38 30.65
N SER A 731 -10.54 -5.36 31.92
CA SER A 731 -11.48 -4.34 32.40
C SER A 731 -10.87 -2.96 32.31
N ASN A 732 -11.69 -1.96 32.07
CA ASN A 732 -11.26 -0.58 32.01
C ASN A 732 -12.08 0.31 32.94
N LEU A 733 -11.39 1.26 33.58
CA LEU A 733 -11.99 2.31 34.38
C LEU A 733 -11.95 3.61 33.57
N SER A 734 -13.07 4.29 33.50
CA SER A 734 -13.20 5.61 32.87
C SER A 734 -13.76 6.63 33.85
N LEU A 735 -13.42 7.90 33.62
CA LEU A 735 -14.07 9.00 34.30
C LEU A 735 -15.49 9.18 33.75
N ALA A 736 -16.48 9.37 34.62
CA ALA A 736 -17.80 9.70 34.15
C ALA A 736 -17.78 11.08 33.45
N GLY A 737 -18.48 11.18 32.33
CA GLY A 737 -18.53 12.40 31.50
C GLY A 737 -19.29 13.59 32.16
N GLY A 738 -19.68 13.45 33.38
CA GLY A 738 -20.35 14.50 34.19
C GLY A 738 -19.83 14.51 35.60
N SER A 739 -19.68 15.71 36.15
CA SER A 739 -19.33 15.87 37.53
C SER A 739 -20.52 15.45 38.41
N MET A 740 -20.29 14.56 39.35
CA MET A 740 -21.29 14.31 40.43
C MET A 740 -21.10 15.32 41.55
N VAL A 741 -22.19 15.90 41.96
CA VAL A 741 -22.22 16.79 43.14
C VAL A 741 -22.75 15.98 44.30
N TYR A 742 -21.97 15.85 45.37
CA TYR A 742 -22.45 15.30 46.61
C TYR A 742 -22.37 16.36 47.71
N TYR A 743 -23.31 16.28 48.64
CA TYR A 743 -23.39 17.21 49.74
C TYR A 743 -22.81 16.55 51.00
N GLN A 744 -21.84 17.20 51.62
CA GLN A 744 -21.29 16.80 52.90
C GLN A 744 -21.21 18.02 53.82
N ASN A 745 -21.82 17.96 54.98
CA ASN A 745 -21.83 19.04 55.98
C ASN A 745 -22.31 20.42 55.44
N GLY A 746 -23.29 20.41 54.55
CA GLY A 746 -23.85 21.63 53.99
C GLY A 746 -23.05 22.21 52.81
N ASN A 747 -21.93 21.58 52.42
CA ASN A 747 -21.12 22.00 51.28
C ASN A 747 -21.36 21.07 50.10
N SER A 748 -21.42 21.63 48.89
CA SER A 748 -21.40 20.89 47.63
C SER A 748 -19.97 20.59 47.22
N ASN A 749 -19.66 19.31 47.01
CA ASN A 749 -18.37 18.87 46.48
C ASN A 749 -18.57 18.27 45.09
N VAL A 750 -17.79 18.74 44.14
CA VAL A 750 -17.77 18.21 42.75
C VAL A 750 -16.72 17.14 42.66
N VAL A 751 -17.11 15.94 42.25
CA VAL A 751 -16.20 14.83 42.01
C VAL A 751 -16.44 14.24 40.63
N ASN A 752 -15.37 13.80 39.99
CA ASN A 752 -15.43 13.03 38.73
C ASN A 752 -15.35 11.55 39.13
N PRO A 753 -16.47 10.82 39.22
CA PRO A 753 -16.42 9.44 39.65
C PRO A 753 -15.79 8.53 38.60
N LEU A 754 -15.04 7.55 39.06
CA LEU A 754 -14.57 6.45 38.24
C LEU A 754 -15.66 5.39 38.15
N TYR A 755 -15.89 4.89 36.97
CA TYR A 755 -16.75 3.73 36.72
C TYR A 755 -16.08 2.72 35.84
N MET A 756 -16.47 1.45 35.97
CA MET A 756 -16.01 0.40 35.06
C MET A 756 -16.72 0.58 33.72
N SER A 757 -15.96 0.97 32.70
CA SER A 757 -16.49 1.24 31.37
C SER A 757 -16.45 0.00 30.45
N ARG A 758 -15.64 -1.02 30.81
CA ARG A 758 -15.50 -2.26 30.04
C ARG A 758 -15.30 -3.45 30.97
N LEU A 759 -15.99 -4.55 30.67
CA LEU A 759 -15.80 -5.85 31.31
C LEU A 759 -14.54 -6.53 30.79
N ALA A 760 -13.86 -7.28 31.66
CA ALA A 760 -12.79 -8.18 31.24
C ALA A 760 -13.33 -9.36 30.42
N ALA A 761 -12.58 -9.79 29.41
CA ALA A 761 -12.85 -10.97 28.59
C ALA A 761 -11.73 -12.01 28.72
N PRO A 762 -11.54 -12.66 29.88
CA PRO A 762 -10.37 -13.51 30.15
C PRO A 762 -10.32 -14.79 29.29
N ASN A 763 -11.45 -15.18 28.70
CA ASN A 763 -11.59 -16.37 27.87
C ASN A 763 -11.48 -16.07 26.36
N LEU A 764 -11.27 -14.81 25.97
CA LEU A 764 -11.11 -14.48 24.55
C LEU A 764 -9.93 -15.25 23.96
N GLU A 765 -10.19 -15.94 22.87
CA GLU A 765 -9.21 -16.78 22.18
C GLU A 765 -9.02 -16.38 20.72
N TRP A 766 -8.04 -17.02 20.07
CA TRP A 766 -7.66 -16.82 18.69
C TRP A 766 -8.80 -17.15 17.72
N GLU A 767 -9.02 -16.30 16.72
CA GLU A 767 -9.75 -16.70 15.52
C GLU A 767 -9.03 -17.86 14.84
N LYS A 768 -9.75 -18.83 14.31
CA LYS A 768 -9.19 -20.02 13.69
C LYS A 768 -9.66 -20.13 12.24
N THR A 769 -8.72 -20.02 11.31
CA THR A 769 -8.97 -20.20 9.89
C THR A 769 -8.47 -21.56 9.45
N LYS A 770 -9.36 -22.42 8.93
CA LYS A 770 -9.04 -23.71 8.30
C LYS A 770 -9.15 -23.55 6.80
N ALA A 771 -8.11 -23.94 6.06
CA ALA A 771 -8.08 -23.81 4.62
C ALA A 771 -7.66 -25.12 3.93
N TRP A 772 -8.32 -25.43 2.81
CA TRP A 772 -7.96 -26.46 1.84
C TRP A 772 -7.61 -25.78 0.52
N ASN A 773 -6.61 -26.29 -0.17
CA ASN A 773 -6.25 -25.85 -1.52
C ASN A 773 -5.87 -27.04 -2.38
N ILE A 774 -6.38 -27.08 -3.62
CA ILE A 774 -6.00 -28.01 -4.68
C ILE A 774 -5.50 -27.19 -5.84
N GLY A 775 -4.29 -27.45 -6.30
CA GLY A 775 -3.67 -26.71 -7.39
C GLY A 775 -3.11 -27.60 -8.48
N LEU A 776 -3.11 -27.08 -9.71
CA LEU A 776 -2.50 -27.69 -10.89
C LEU A 776 -1.58 -26.64 -11.54
N ASP A 777 -0.33 -27.03 -11.75
CA ASP A 777 0.65 -26.20 -12.45
C ASP A 777 1.12 -26.90 -13.70
N PHE A 778 1.12 -26.16 -14.82
CA PHE A 778 1.58 -26.66 -16.12
C PHE A 778 2.61 -25.72 -16.72
N SER A 779 3.59 -26.30 -17.41
CA SER A 779 4.51 -25.60 -18.29
C SER A 779 4.60 -26.36 -19.60
N PHE A 780 4.54 -25.65 -20.72
CA PHE A 780 4.53 -26.20 -22.06
C PHE A 780 5.50 -25.45 -22.96
N LEU A 781 6.03 -26.17 -23.99
CA LEU A 781 6.83 -25.59 -25.09
C LEU A 781 8.06 -24.82 -24.59
N ASN A 782 8.87 -25.45 -23.73
CA ASN A 782 10.06 -24.87 -23.11
C ASN A 782 9.73 -23.58 -22.31
N GLY A 783 8.68 -23.63 -21.47
CA GLY A 783 8.26 -22.52 -20.61
C GLY A 783 7.52 -21.38 -21.33
N ARG A 784 7.29 -21.50 -22.67
CA ARG A 784 6.58 -20.45 -23.43
C ARG A 784 5.12 -20.27 -23.04
N LEU A 785 4.49 -21.31 -22.50
CA LEU A 785 3.13 -21.27 -21.98
C LEU A 785 3.11 -21.86 -20.56
N THR A 786 2.73 -21.08 -19.57
CA THR A 786 2.53 -21.57 -18.20
C THR A 786 1.11 -21.32 -17.75
N ALA A 787 0.56 -22.30 -17.01
CA ALA A 787 -0.78 -22.22 -16.45
C ALA A 787 -0.75 -22.65 -14.98
N ASN A 788 -1.37 -21.85 -14.13
CA ASN A 788 -1.58 -22.19 -12.72
C ASN A 788 -3.08 -22.10 -12.43
N MET A 789 -3.64 -23.14 -11.82
CA MET A 789 -5.05 -23.25 -11.45
C MET A 789 -5.15 -23.63 -9.98
N ASP A 790 -5.97 -22.93 -9.21
CA ASP A 790 -6.20 -23.23 -7.81
C ASP A 790 -7.70 -23.24 -7.50
N TYR A 791 -8.14 -24.23 -6.75
CA TYR A 791 -9.44 -24.25 -6.06
C TYR A 791 -9.21 -24.23 -4.56
N TYR A 792 -9.89 -23.35 -3.85
CA TYR A 792 -9.74 -23.22 -2.41
C TYR A 792 -11.07 -23.18 -1.67
N LEU A 793 -11.03 -23.67 -0.43
CA LEU A 793 -12.08 -23.56 0.57
C LEU A 793 -11.46 -23.11 1.88
N LYS A 794 -11.90 -21.98 2.42
CA LYS A 794 -11.37 -21.34 3.61
C LYS A 794 -12.52 -21.00 4.55
N LYS A 795 -12.43 -21.48 5.80
CA LYS A 795 -13.45 -21.25 6.83
C LYS A 795 -12.79 -20.67 8.07
N THR A 796 -13.23 -19.48 8.49
CA THR A 796 -12.82 -18.83 9.74
C THR A 796 -13.93 -19.00 10.75
N THR A 797 -13.60 -19.53 11.94
CA THR A 797 -14.48 -19.70 13.09
C THR A 797 -13.96 -18.91 14.29
N ASP A 798 -14.78 -18.78 15.30
CA ASP A 798 -14.43 -18.12 16.56
C ASP A 798 -14.01 -16.65 16.34
N MET A 799 -14.68 -15.94 15.39
CA MET A 799 -14.34 -14.55 15.06
C MET A 799 -14.49 -13.65 16.28
N ILE A 800 -13.54 -12.75 16.47
CA ILE A 800 -13.51 -11.81 17.57
C ILE A 800 -14.44 -10.64 17.24
N MET A 801 -15.56 -10.56 17.94
CA MET A 801 -16.62 -9.57 17.69
C MET A 801 -17.15 -8.98 19.00
N SER A 802 -17.73 -7.79 18.91
CA SER A 802 -18.43 -7.16 20.01
C SER A 802 -19.83 -7.77 20.18
N GLN A 803 -20.06 -8.50 21.28
CA GLN A 803 -21.35 -9.03 21.67
C GLN A 803 -22.12 -7.99 22.50
N ARG A 804 -23.29 -7.60 22.04
CA ARG A 804 -24.17 -6.71 22.82
C ARG A 804 -24.68 -7.45 24.08
N LEU A 805 -24.68 -6.73 25.18
CA LEU A 805 -25.19 -7.20 26.45
C LEU A 805 -26.56 -6.57 26.75
N PRO A 806 -27.43 -7.28 27.53
CA PRO A 806 -28.66 -6.68 28.03
C PRO A 806 -28.36 -5.45 28.89
N SER A 807 -29.18 -4.40 28.77
CA SER A 807 -28.99 -3.12 29.45
C SER A 807 -28.93 -3.23 30.98
N PHE A 808 -29.56 -4.25 31.57
CA PHE A 808 -29.53 -4.44 33.05
C PHE A 808 -28.14 -4.89 33.55
N SER A 809 -27.23 -5.33 32.67
CA SER A 809 -25.84 -5.68 33.03
C SER A 809 -25.01 -4.43 33.38
N GLY A 810 -25.49 -3.22 33.05
CA GLY A 810 -24.72 -1.99 33.16
C GLY A 810 -23.65 -1.76 32.10
N PHE A 811 -23.51 -2.70 31.12
CA PHE A 811 -22.53 -2.63 30.04
C PHE A 811 -23.21 -2.77 28.68
N GLY A 812 -22.71 -2.05 27.70
CA GLY A 812 -23.23 -2.12 26.32
C GLY A 812 -22.81 -3.38 25.57
N SER A 813 -21.57 -3.83 25.76
CA SER A 813 -21.02 -4.98 25.05
C SER A 813 -19.80 -5.58 25.75
N ILE A 814 -19.43 -6.80 25.30
CA ILE A 814 -18.19 -7.49 25.66
C ILE A 814 -17.56 -8.08 24.39
N MET A 815 -16.24 -8.19 24.34
CA MET A 815 -15.57 -8.91 23.27
C MET A 815 -15.72 -10.42 23.47
N ALA A 816 -16.12 -11.12 22.42
CA ALA A 816 -16.37 -12.56 22.46
C ALA A 816 -16.01 -13.20 21.11
N ASN A 817 -15.77 -14.51 21.13
CA ASN A 817 -15.56 -15.32 19.92
C ASN A 817 -16.92 -15.75 19.37
N LEU A 818 -17.36 -15.17 18.26
CA LEU A 818 -18.70 -15.33 17.69
C LEU A 818 -18.66 -15.48 16.17
N GLY A 819 -19.54 -16.34 15.66
CA GLY A 819 -19.79 -16.43 14.22
C GLY A 819 -18.70 -17.12 13.41
N GLU A 820 -18.97 -17.26 12.14
CA GLU A 820 -18.08 -17.87 11.17
C GLU A 820 -18.26 -17.25 9.78
N VAL A 821 -17.18 -17.25 8.97
CA VAL A 821 -17.17 -16.84 7.56
C VAL A 821 -16.51 -17.92 6.73
N GLN A 822 -17.11 -18.25 5.59
CA GLN A 822 -16.55 -19.18 4.63
C GLN A 822 -16.31 -18.49 3.29
N ASN A 823 -15.11 -18.68 2.74
CA ASN A 823 -14.71 -18.25 1.41
C ASN A 823 -14.35 -19.47 0.56
N GLN A 824 -14.86 -19.53 -0.65
CA GLN A 824 -14.45 -20.53 -1.63
C GLN A 824 -14.31 -19.89 -3.00
N GLY A 825 -13.38 -20.40 -3.80
CA GLY A 825 -13.14 -19.81 -5.10
C GLY A 825 -12.25 -20.63 -6.00
N PHE A 826 -12.16 -20.14 -7.22
CA PHE A 826 -11.34 -20.69 -8.28
C PHE A 826 -10.49 -19.60 -8.91
N GLU A 827 -9.21 -19.90 -9.16
CA GLU A 827 -8.24 -18.97 -9.74
C GLU A 827 -7.54 -19.64 -10.92
N ILE A 828 -7.29 -18.86 -11.98
CA ILE A 828 -6.46 -19.25 -13.13
C ILE A 828 -5.50 -18.10 -13.42
N ALA A 829 -4.22 -18.45 -13.65
CA ALA A 829 -3.22 -17.56 -14.21
C ALA A 829 -2.59 -18.23 -15.43
N LEU A 830 -2.64 -17.58 -16.58
CA LEU A 830 -2.04 -18.02 -17.82
C LEU A 830 -0.99 -16.98 -18.24
N ASN A 831 0.23 -17.44 -18.53
CA ASN A 831 1.26 -16.57 -19.10
C ASN A 831 1.81 -17.23 -20.34
N SER A 832 1.94 -16.46 -21.42
CA SER A 832 2.48 -16.97 -22.69
C SER A 832 3.46 -15.97 -23.31
N THR A 833 4.55 -16.51 -23.85
CA THR A 833 5.46 -15.81 -24.74
C THR A 833 5.10 -16.18 -26.16
N ASN A 834 4.29 -15.33 -26.81
CA ASN A 834 3.71 -15.61 -28.13
C ASN A 834 4.77 -15.49 -29.24
N ILE A 835 5.57 -14.43 -29.17
CA ILE A 835 6.65 -14.16 -30.10
C ILE A 835 7.86 -13.69 -29.30
N GLN A 836 9.00 -14.27 -29.58
CA GLN A 836 10.28 -13.82 -29.01
C GLN A 836 11.32 -13.91 -30.11
N ASN A 837 11.76 -12.74 -30.55
CA ASN A 837 12.90 -12.62 -31.47
C ASN A 837 13.70 -11.37 -31.10
N ARG A 838 14.80 -11.13 -31.78
CA ARG A 838 15.73 -10.03 -31.46
C ARG A 838 15.10 -8.64 -31.45
N ASN A 839 14.08 -8.41 -32.27
CA ASN A 839 13.50 -7.09 -32.49
C ASN A 839 12.09 -6.94 -31.91
N PHE A 840 11.45 -8.05 -31.52
CA PHE A 840 10.08 -8.04 -31.06
C PHE A 840 9.81 -9.16 -30.05
N ILE A 841 9.29 -8.75 -28.90
CA ILE A 841 8.84 -9.68 -27.84
C ILE A 841 7.38 -9.39 -27.57
N TRP A 842 6.54 -10.43 -27.64
CA TRP A 842 5.13 -10.35 -27.29
C TRP A 842 4.78 -11.39 -26.22
N ASN A 843 4.52 -10.90 -25.01
CA ASN A 843 4.06 -11.70 -23.90
C ASN A 843 2.58 -11.39 -23.63
N THR A 844 1.82 -12.39 -23.19
CA THR A 844 0.42 -12.24 -22.77
C THR A 844 0.25 -12.87 -21.40
N SER A 845 -0.34 -12.13 -20.46
CA SER A 845 -0.74 -12.63 -19.14
C SER A 845 -2.23 -12.45 -18.97
N VAL A 846 -2.92 -13.52 -18.59
CA VAL A 846 -4.36 -13.53 -18.32
C VAL A 846 -4.60 -14.10 -16.93
N GLY A 847 -5.26 -13.33 -16.08
CA GLY A 847 -5.68 -13.74 -14.74
C GLY A 847 -7.20 -13.75 -14.61
N PHE A 848 -7.73 -14.80 -14.04
CA PHE A 848 -9.14 -14.90 -13.68
C PHE A 848 -9.27 -15.40 -12.25
N SER A 849 -10.13 -14.79 -11.47
CA SER A 849 -10.48 -15.26 -10.12
C SER A 849 -11.94 -15.01 -9.80
N ILE A 850 -12.55 -15.97 -9.16
CA ILE A 850 -13.90 -15.85 -8.59
C ILE A 850 -13.85 -16.27 -7.13
N ASN A 851 -14.44 -15.45 -6.27
CA ASN A 851 -14.59 -15.74 -4.85
C ASN A 851 -16.06 -15.64 -4.47
N LYS A 852 -16.51 -16.58 -3.64
CA LYS A 852 -17.83 -16.57 -3.03
C LYS A 852 -17.65 -16.61 -1.51
N ASN A 853 -18.22 -15.60 -0.86
CA ASN A 853 -18.38 -15.53 0.59
C ASN A 853 -19.66 -16.21 1.03
#